data_4aea6f2444921f8d44560337ca884498
#
_entry.id   4aea6f2444921f8d44560337ca884498
#
_cell.length_a   1.000
_cell.length_b   1.000
_cell.length_c   1.000
_cell.angle_alpha   90.00
_cell.angle_beta   90.00
_cell.angle_gamma   90.00
#
_symmetry.space_group_name_H-M   'P 1'
#
loop_
_entity.id
_entity.type
_entity.pdbx_description
1 polymer ?
#
loop_
_entity_poly.entity_id
_entity_poly.type
_entity_poly.pdbx_seq_one_letter_code
_entity_poly.pdbx_strand_id
1 'polypeptide(L)'
;MLDKDYYAAVDDYNAAILNGIVKIASKMGISTIQSYEGSKIFEAIGIDSNVIDKYFTNTVSRIGGITLKDIENDVNELHSAAYDPLGLETDLTLDSRGRHKMRSGADQHLYNPATIHLLQESTKRGDYNLFKQYTELVDSEEKDGCIRGLMDFNYPKKGVPVEEVESVDSIVTRFKTGAMSYGSISQEAHETLAIAMNRLHGKSNTGEGGEDYERIASKNTAVDRCSKIKQVASGRFGVTSQYLVSAEEIQIKMAQGAKPGEGGHLPGKKVYPWIAKTRLSTPGVSLISPPPHHDIYSIEDLEQLIFDLKNSNRAARISVKLVSEAGVGTVAAGVAKAGAQVVLISGYDGGTGAAPASSIHNAGLPWELGLAETHQTLIMNGLRNKVRIETDGKLMSGRDVAIAALLGAEEYGFATAPLVTMGCVMMRVCNLDTCPAGIATQNPELRKRFAGKPEYVENFMKFIAEELREYMAKLGCRTVDEMVGRSDLLKVREDLTGREKEIDLSRILNNPYAGPKEKVTFDPKHVYDFELEKSKDETVLLKQLGSALANKQRRSIDVEVTNTDRSFGTIFGSEITKKYGTGLEEDTFVVKCTGAGGQSFGAFIPKGLTLELVGDSNDYFGKGLSGGKLVVYAPAGVKYKKDENIIIGNVALYGATSGKAFISGVAGERFCVRNSGASAVVEGVGDHGCEYMTGGRVVVLGKTGKNFAAGMSGGIAYVLDEDNDLYTRMNKEMVFSEEVSNKYDVMELKDMIKEHVAFTNSEKGKEILDNFSEYLPKFKKVIPVSYTHLTLPTTPYV
;
A
#
# COMPACT_ATOMS: atom_id res chain seq x y z
N MET A 1 -44.64 -7.21 -3.48
CA MET A 1 -44.61 -8.49 -4.22
C MET A 1 -43.47 -8.44 -5.20
N LEU A 2 -42.73 -9.54 -5.36
CA LEU A 2 -41.67 -9.63 -6.35
C LEU A 2 -42.34 -9.78 -7.73
N ASP A 3 -41.99 -8.92 -8.70
CA ASP A 3 -42.43 -9.03 -10.11
C ASP A 3 -41.68 -10.16 -10.85
N LYS A 4 -41.54 -11.32 -10.19
CA LYS A 4 -40.78 -12.47 -10.71
C LYS A 4 -41.49 -13.77 -10.38
N ASP A 5 -41.36 -14.75 -11.25
CA ASP A 5 -41.83 -16.09 -10.94
C ASP A 5 -40.97 -16.76 -9.85
N TYR A 6 -41.44 -17.87 -9.31
CA TYR A 6 -40.79 -18.58 -8.23
C TYR A 6 -39.36 -18.99 -8.56
N TYR A 7 -39.10 -19.53 -9.75
CA TYR A 7 -37.76 -20.00 -10.13
C TYR A 7 -36.80 -18.87 -10.29
N ALA A 8 -37.18 -17.78 -10.92
CA ALA A 8 -36.35 -16.57 -11.03
C ALA A 8 -36.01 -15.94 -9.65
N ALA A 9 -36.99 -16.01 -8.72
CA ALA A 9 -36.75 -15.52 -7.35
C ALA A 9 -35.75 -16.42 -6.58
N VAL A 10 -35.84 -17.76 -6.77
CA VAL A 10 -34.90 -18.72 -6.19
C VAL A 10 -33.49 -18.54 -6.77
N ASP A 11 -33.38 -18.35 -8.08
CA ASP A 11 -32.08 -18.10 -8.74
C ASP A 11 -31.41 -16.82 -8.25
N ASP A 12 -32.18 -15.73 -8.10
CA ASP A 12 -31.68 -14.48 -7.53
C ASP A 12 -31.21 -14.66 -6.08
N TYR A 13 -31.99 -15.40 -5.28
CA TYR A 13 -31.62 -15.69 -3.89
C TYR A 13 -30.30 -16.49 -3.82
N ASN A 14 -30.20 -17.55 -4.61
CA ASN A 14 -28.98 -18.37 -4.68
C ASN A 14 -27.78 -17.55 -5.16
N ALA A 15 -27.95 -16.73 -6.20
CA ALA A 15 -26.90 -15.83 -6.68
C ALA A 15 -26.45 -14.83 -5.59
N ALA A 16 -27.39 -14.27 -4.83
CA ALA A 16 -27.09 -13.36 -3.73
C ALA A 16 -26.29 -14.05 -2.61
N ILE A 17 -26.66 -15.29 -2.24
CA ILE A 17 -25.93 -16.09 -1.24
C ILE A 17 -24.51 -16.40 -1.74
N LEU A 18 -24.34 -16.88 -2.97
CA LEU A 18 -23.04 -17.18 -3.56
C LEU A 18 -22.13 -15.94 -3.61
N ASN A 19 -22.68 -14.82 -4.08
CA ASN A 19 -21.95 -13.55 -4.09
C ASN A 19 -21.56 -13.10 -2.68
N GLY A 20 -22.41 -13.32 -1.68
CA GLY A 20 -22.11 -13.04 -0.27
C GLY A 20 -20.96 -13.89 0.26
N ILE A 21 -20.95 -15.19 -0.03
CA ILE A 21 -19.88 -16.11 0.37
C ILE A 21 -18.55 -15.71 -0.27
N VAL A 22 -18.53 -15.44 -1.58
CA VAL A 22 -17.33 -14.98 -2.30
C VAL A 22 -16.83 -13.66 -1.72
N LYS A 23 -17.74 -12.73 -1.36
CA LYS A 23 -17.37 -11.45 -0.75
C LYS A 23 -16.77 -11.62 0.63
N ILE A 24 -17.29 -12.52 1.46
CA ILE A 24 -16.71 -12.83 2.78
C ILE A 24 -15.32 -13.44 2.60
N ALA A 25 -15.16 -14.44 1.75
CA ALA A 25 -13.86 -15.04 1.46
C ALA A 25 -12.83 -13.99 0.99
N SER A 26 -13.25 -13.09 0.10
CA SER A 26 -12.42 -11.97 -0.37
C SER A 26 -11.96 -11.05 0.77
N LYS A 27 -12.85 -10.68 1.71
CA LYS A 27 -12.50 -9.88 2.89
C LYS A 27 -11.51 -10.56 3.81
N MET A 28 -11.59 -11.89 3.90
CA MET A 28 -10.68 -12.71 4.69
C MET A 28 -9.36 -12.99 3.99
N GLY A 29 -9.24 -12.69 2.71
CA GLY A 29 -8.06 -13.00 1.90
C GLY A 29 -7.88 -14.49 1.64
N ILE A 30 -8.95 -15.29 1.63
CA ILE A 30 -8.95 -16.73 1.36
C ILE A 30 -9.64 -17.04 0.03
N SER A 31 -9.28 -18.18 -0.56
CA SER A 31 -9.79 -18.60 -1.88
C SER A 31 -10.59 -19.91 -1.86
N THR A 32 -10.66 -20.59 -0.71
CA THR A 32 -11.38 -21.87 -0.56
C THR A 32 -12.24 -21.88 0.70
N ILE A 33 -13.34 -22.62 0.70
CA ILE A 33 -14.19 -22.82 1.89
C ILE A 33 -13.44 -23.57 3.00
N GLN A 34 -12.54 -24.47 2.65
CA GLN A 34 -11.68 -25.17 3.61
C GLN A 34 -10.79 -24.21 4.40
N SER A 35 -10.32 -23.14 3.76
CA SER A 35 -9.55 -22.09 4.46
C SER A 35 -10.41 -21.27 5.43
N TYR A 36 -11.73 -21.26 5.28
CA TYR A 36 -12.66 -20.65 6.22
C TYR A 36 -12.82 -21.50 7.49
N GLU A 37 -12.93 -22.80 7.34
CA GLU A 37 -13.16 -23.74 8.44
C GLU A 37 -11.94 -23.78 9.37
N GLY A 38 -12.15 -23.48 10.67
CA GLY A 38 -11.10 -23.49 11.67
C GLY A 38 -9.95 -22.49 11.46
N SER A 39 -10.12 -21.51 10.59
CA SER A 39 -9.08 -20.54 10.21
C SER A 39 -8.61 -19.64 11.37
N LYS A 40 -9.42 -19.45 12.40
CA LYS A 40 -9.14 -18.60 13.58
C LYS A 40 -8.69 -17.17 13.23
N ILE A 41 -9.13 -16.66 12.10
CA ILE A 41 -8.82 -15.29 11.65
C ILE A 41 -9.78 -14.25 12.22
N PHE A 42 -10.79 -14.70 13.00
CA PHE A 42 -11.71 -13.81 13.71
C PHE A 42 -11.15 -13.47 15.07
N GLU A 43 -11.43 -12.27 15.53
CA GLU A 43 -11.21 -11.81 16.88
C GLU A 43 -12.55 -11.42 17.50
N ALA A 44 -12.81 -11.88 18.69
CA ALA A 44 -13.99 -11.49 19.46
C ALA A 44 -13.73 -10.15 20.16
N ILE A 45 -14.65 -9.21 20.02
CA ILE A 45 -14.59 -7.89 20.65
C ILE A 45 -15.88 -7.65 21.41
N GLY A 46 -15.78 -7.38 22.70
CA GLY A 46 -16.91 -7.03 23.57
C GLY A 46 -17.81 -8.22 23.93
N ILE A 47 -17.27 -9.45 23.94
CA ILE A 47 -17.96 -10.65 24.42
C ILE A 47 -17.20 -11.20 25.62
N ASP A 48 -17.94 -11.57 26.68
CA ASP A 48 -17.38 -12.10 27.93
C ASP A 48 -16.52 -13.35 27.69
N SER A 49 -15.40 -13.44 28.38
CA SER A 49 -14.44 -14.54 28.24
C SER A 49 -15.04 -15.92 28.49
N ASN A 50 -15.99 -16.05 29.42
CA ASN A 50 -16.65 -17.33 29.68
C ASN A 50 -17.49 -17.82 28.47
N VAL A 51 -18.06 -16.89 27.71
CA VAL A 51 -18.79 -17.21 26.46
C VAL A 51 -17.80 -17.68 25.39
N ILE A 52 -16.69 -16.97 25.26
CA ILE A 52 -15.65 -17.31 24.27
C ILE A 52 -15.03 -18.67 24.60
N ASP A 53 -14.60 -18.90 25.83
CA ASP A 53 -13.95 -20.14 26.23
C ASP A 53 -14.84 -21.35 26.05
N LYS A 54 -16.15 -21.18 26.27
CA LYS A 54 -17.12 -22.29 26.16
C LYS A 54 -17.57 -22.59 24.74
N TYR A 55 -17.81 -21.55 23.93
CA TYR A 55 -18.47 -21.69 22.62
C TYR A 55 -17.57 -21.38 21.43
N PHE A 56 -16.51 -20.63 21.64
CA PHE A 56 -15.56 -20.18 20.63
C PHE A 56 -14.11 -20.47 21.03
N THR A 57 -13.87 -21.66 21.55
CA THR A 57 -12.59 -22.09 22.13
C THR A 57 -11.40 -21.71 21.23
N ASN A 58 -10.38 -21.07 21.82
CA ASN A 58 -9.19 -20.57 21.15
C ASN A 58 -9.42 -19.40 20.17
N THR A 59 -10.58 -18.76 20.15
CA THR A 59 -10.76 -17.49 19.47
C THR A 59 -10.10 -16.38 20.29
N VAL A 60 -9.29 -15.55 19.65
CA VAL A 60 -8.62 -14.42 20.30
C VAL A 60 -9.67 -13.41 20.78
N SER A 61 -9.56 -12.97 22.02
CA SER A 61 -10.37 -11.89 22.59
C SER A 61 -9.49 -11.02 23.48
N ARG A 62 -9.36 -9.75 23.11
CA ARG A 62 -8.62 -8.74 23.89
C ARG A 62 -9.54 -7.76 24.61
N ILE A 63 -10.83 -7.80 24.32
CA ILE A 63 -11.86 -6.97 24.94
C ILE A 63 -13.02 -7.88 25.30
N GLY A 64 -13.24 -8.07 26.62
CA GLY A 64 -14.43 -8.73 27.15
C GLY A 64 -15.66 -7.82 27.10
N GLY A 65 -16.84 -8.35 27.47
CA GLY A 65 -18.07 -7.56 27.46
C GLY A 65 -19.31 -8.41 27.71
N ILE A 66 -20.30 -8.31 26.82
CA ILE A 66 -21.65 -8.85 26.98
C ILE A 66 -21.69 -10.36 27.25
N THR A 67 -22.66 -10.76 28.04
CA THR A 67 -22.90 -12.13 28.47
C THR A 67 -23.88 -12.86 27.55
N LEU A 68 -24.08 -14.17 27.81
CA LEU A 68 -25.14 -14.93 27.13
C LEU A 68 -26.54 -14.35 27.39
N LYS A 69 -26.75 -13.74 28.54
CA LYS A 69 -28.05 -13.14 28.86
C LYS A 69 -28.36 -11.93 27.97
N ASP A 70 -27.36 -11.15 27.68
CA ASP A 70 -27.48 -10.00 26.77
C ASP A 70 -27.75 -10.45 25.34
N ILE A 71 -27.06 -11.50 24.88
CA ILE A 71 -27.32 -12.14 23.58
C ILE A 71 -28.75 -12.68 23.52
N GLU A 72 -29.23 -13.35 24.60
CA GLU A 72 -30.62 -13.83 24.69
C GLU A 72 -31.61 -12.68 24.59
N ASN A 73 -31.36 -11.56 25.27
CA ASN A 73 -32.22 -10.38 25.23
C ASN A 73 -32.29 -9.82 23.80
N ASP A 74 -31.15 -9.70 23.09
CA ASP A 74 -31.11 -9.25 21.69
C ASP A 74 -31.94 -10.15 20.77
N VAL A 75 -31.79 -11.46 20.91
CA VAL A 75 -32.55 -12.42 20.11
C VAL A 75 -34.03 -12.29 20.39
N ASN A 76 -34.42 -12.11 21.66
CA ASN A 76 -35.84 -11.94 22.07
C ASN A 76 -36.42 -10.62 21.52
N GLU A 77 -35.67 -9.53 21.53
CA GLU A 77 -36.10 -8.25 20.93
C GLU A 77 -36.32 -8.40 19.42
N LEU A 78 -35.34 -9.00 18.72
CA LEU A 78 -35.46 -9.25 17.28
C LEU A 78 -36.63 -10.18 16.94
N HIS A 79 -36.82 -11.22 17.73
CA HIS A 79 -37.93 -12.15 17.57
C HIS A 79 -39.28 -11.44 17.78
N SER A 80 -39.41 -10.66 18.85
CA SER A 80 -40.62 -9.93 19.15
C SER A 80 -41.00 -8.89 18.07
N ALA A 81 -39.98 -8.22 17.52
CA ALA A 81 -40.20 -7.30 16.40
C ALA A 81 -40.62 -8.02 15.12
N ALA A 82 -40.09 -9.24 14.86
CA ALA A 82 -40.44 -10.01 13.66
C ALA A 82 -41.82 -10.72 13.75
N TYR A 83 -42.23 -11.12 14.93
CA TYR A 83 -43.44 -11.89 15.20
C TYR A 83 -44.38 -11.13 16.13
N ASP A 84 -44.83 -9.94 15.67
CA ASP A 84 -45.87 -9.19 16.39
C ASP A 84 -47.15 -10.02 16.47
N PRO A 85 -47.57 -10.49 17.68
CA PRO A 85 -48.71 -11.37 17.83
C PRO A 85 -50.04 -10.68 17.52
N LEU A 86 -50.09 -9.37 17.49
CA LEU A 86 -51.30 -8.59 17.18
C LEU A 86 -51.37 -8.14 15.72
N GLY A 87 -50.28 -8.29 14.95
CA GLY A 87 -50.20 -7.93 13.53
C GLY A 87 -50.48 -6.44 13.23
N LEU A 88 -50.26 -5.57 14.22
CA LEU A 88 -50.55 -4.16 14.15
C LEU A 88 -49.46 -3.33 13.49
N GLU A 89 -48.20 -3.85 13.42
CA GLU A 89 -47.02 -3.19 12.89
C GLU A 89 -46.36 -3.99 11.75
N THR A 90 -47.13 -4.58 10.87
CA THR A 90 -46.60 -5.30 9.71
C THR A 90 -46.14 -4.32 8.63
N ASP A 91 -45.04 -3.66 8.84
CA ASP A 91 -44.28 -3.01 7.77
C ASP A 91 -43.39 -4.06 7.09
N LEU A 92 -43.75 -4.42 5.85
CA LEU A 92 -42.98 -5.35 5.02
C LEU A 92 -41.77 -4.69 4.33
N THR A 93 -41.53 -3.41 4.59
CA THR A 93 -40.35 -2.71 4.05
C THR A 93 -39.10 -3.08 4.85
N LEU A 94 -37.96 -3.21 4.15
CA LEU A 94 -36.67 -3.37 4.81
C LEU A 94 -36.20 -2.01 5.31
N ASP A 95 -36.03 -1.90 6.62
CA ASP A 95 -35.44 -0.72 7.23
C ASP A 95 -34.02 -0.46 6.74
N SER A 96 -33.75 0.76 6.32
CA SER A 96 -32.39 1.21 6.09
C SER A 96 -31.80 1.72 7.41
N ARG A 97 -30.96 0.88 8.06
CA ARG A 97 -30.27 1.27 9.31
C ARG A 97 -29.28 2.41 9.15
N GLY A 98 -29.06 2.90 7.96
CA GLY A 98 -28.13 4.01 7.73
C GLY A 98 -26.65 3.67 7.93
N ARG A 99 -26.26 2.41 8.01
CA ARG A 99 -24.86 1.96 8.30
C ARG A 99 -23.78 2.58 7.42
N HIS A 100 -24.10 2.86 6.15
CA HIS A 100 -23.13 3.43 5.21
C HIS A 100 -23.21 4.94 5.09
N LYS A 101 -24.43 5.48 5.15
CA LYS A 101 -24.74 6.91 5.11
C LYS A 101 -25.63 7.24 6.26
N MET A 102 -25.40 8.36 6.93
CA MET A 102 -26.26 8.85 7.99
C MET A 102 -27.71 8.98 7.49
N ARG A 103 -28.63 8.53 8.30
CA ARG A 103 -30.10 8.66 8.14
C ARG A 103 -30.68 9.13 9.46
N SER A 104 -31.72 9.95 9.41
CA SER A 104 -32.44 10.35 10.62
C SER A 104 -33.14 9.15 11.26
N GLY A 105 -33.01 8.96 12.57
CA GLY A 105 -33.58 7.85 13.32
C GLY A 105 -32.90 6.49 13.11
N ALA A 106 -31.69 6.45 12.52
CA ALA A 106 -30.92 5.24 12.25
C ALA A 106 -29.54 5.32 12.94
N ASP A 107 -28.60 4.45 12.54
CA ASP A 107 -27.25 4.35 13.15
C ASP A 107 -26.56 5.73 13.21
N GLN A 108 -25.95 6.02 14.34
CA GLN A 108 -25.16 7.23 14.55
C GLN A 108 -23.84 7.18 13.77
N HIS A 109 -23.36 8.35 13.34
CA HIS A 109 -22.07 8.51 12.71
C HIS A 109 -21.30 9.66 13.36
N LEU A 110 -20.05 9.46 13.72
CA LEU A 110 -19.18 10.52 14.25
C LEU A 110 -19.01 11.70 13.29
N TYR A 111 -19.00 11.43 11.97
CA TYR A 111 -19.14 12.46 10.95
C TYR A 111 -20.61 12.58 10.53
N ASN A 112 -21.34 13.41 11.23
CA ASN A 112 -22.72 13.79 10.97
C ASN A 112 -22.82 15.25 10.51
N PRO A 113 -23.99 15.77 10.11
CA PRO A 113 -24.13 17.14 9.62
C PRO A 113 -23.63 18.19 10.61
N ALA A 114 -23.80 18.00 11.92
CA ALA A 114 -23.36 18.96 12.93
C ALA A 114 -21.84 18.98 13.07
N THR A 115 -21.20 17.81 13.25
CA THR A 115 -19.74 17.69 13.36
C THR A 115 -19.03 18.14 12.09
N ILE A 116 -19.57 17.78 10.89
CA ILE A 116 -19.04 18.24 9.60
C ILE A 116 -19.11 19.77 9.49
N HIS A 117 -20.26 20.36 9.83
CA HIS A 117 -20.45 21.81 9.76
C HIS A 117 -19.49 22.55 10.68
N LEU A 118 -19.42 22.17 11.95
CA LEU A 118 -18.52 22.78 12.94
C LEU A 118 -17.06 22.68 12.51
N LEU A 119 -16.62 21.52 12.03
CA LEU A 119 -15.24 21.31 11.56
C LEU A 119 -14.93 22.20 10.34
N GLN A 120 -15.82 22.26 9.36
CA GLN A 120 -15.60 23.08 8.17
C GLN A 120 -15.57 24.58 8.51
N GLU A 121 -16.50 25.07 9.32
CA GLU A 121 -16.58 26.48 9.68
C GLU A 121 -15.41 26.91 10.57
N SER A 122 -15.02 26.11 11.57
CA SER A 122 -13.88 26.43 12.43
C SER A 122 -12.59 26.55 11.62
N THR A 123 -12.34 25.62 10.71
CA THR A 123 -11.10 25.60 9.91
C THR A 123 -11.10 26.67 8.80
N LYS A 124 -12.23 26.98 8.20
CA LYS A 124 -12.36 28.07 7.23
C LYS A 124 -12.13 29.45 7.87
N ARG A 125 -12.64 29.64 9.08
CA ARG A 125 -12.52 30.93 9.81
C ARG A 125 -11.22 31.07 10.60
N GLY A 126 -10.50 29.96 10.84
CA GLY A 126 -9.38 29.93 11.74
C GLY A 126 -9.80 30.15 13.22
N ASP A 127 -11.00 29.68 13.59
CA ASP A 127 -11.61 29.90 14.89
C ASP A 127 -11.45 28.68 15.80
N TYR A 128 -10.51 28.77 16.74
CA TYR A 128 -10.22 27.70 17.70
C TYR A 128 -11.39 27.45 18.68
N ASN A 129 -12.13 28.49 19.08
CA ASN A 129 -13.27 28.29 19.98
C ASN A 129 -14.39 27.49 19.30
N LEU A 130 -14.62 27.72 18.02
CA LEU A 130 -15.56 26.94 17.22
C LEU A 130 -15.04 25.50 17.03
N PHE A 131 -13.75 25.33 16.90
CA PHE A 131 -13.12 24.00 16.87
C PHE A 131 -13.31 23.23 18.18
N LYS A 132 -13.24 23.91 19.34
CA LYS A 132 -13.54 23.30 20.65
C LYS A 132 -14.98 22.79 20.73
N GLN A 133 -15.96 23.54 20.19
CA GLN A 133 -17.34 23.04 20.11
C GLN A 133 -17.46 21.80 19.25
N TYR A 134 -16.67 21.71 18.15
CA TYR A 134 -16.59 20.49 17.34
C TYR A 134 -16.04 19.32 18.14
N THR A 135 -14.92 19.47 18.83
CA THR A 135 -14.29 18.39 19.59
C THR A 135 -15.12 17.97 20.79
N GLU A 136 -15.77 18.89 21.51
CA GLU A 136 -16.71 18.59 22.60
C GLU A 136 -17.88 17.72 22.12
N LEU A 137 -18.43 18.03 20.92
CA LEU A 137 -19.49 17.20 20.33
C LEU A 137 -18.96 15.82 19.93
N VAL A 138 -17.81 15.73 19.25
CA VAL A 138 -17.18 14.46 18.87
C VAL A 138 -16.91 13.60 20.09
N ASP A 139 -16.25 14.15 21.13
CA ASP A 139 -15.87 13.44 22.35
C ASP A 139 -17.10 12.93 23.12
N SER A 140 -18.24 13.65 23.06
CA SER A 140 -19.51 13.22 23.64
C SER A 140 -20.14 12.04 22.91
N GLU A 141 -20.00 12.00 21.56
CA GLU A 141 -20.57 10.94 20.71
C GLU A 141 -19.68 9.70 20.65
N GLU A 142 -18.38 9.83 20.88
CA GLU A 142 -17.41 8.74 20.79
C GLU A 142 -17.66 7.62 21.82
N LYS A 143 -18.23 7.93 22.98
CA LYS A 143 -18.48 6.92 24.02
C LYS A 143 -19.42 5.81 23.55
N ASP A 144 -20.31 6.13 22.62
CA ASP A 144 -21.28 5.19 22.07
C ASP A 144 -20.78 4.52 20.76
N GLY A 145 -19.61 4.93 20.23
CA GLY A 145 -19.19 4.58 18.90
C GLY A 145 -17.80 3.97 18.73
N CYS A 146 -16.90 4.09 19.70
CA CYS A 146 -15.54 3.58 19.58
C CYS A 146 -14.87 3.28 20.92
N ILE A 147 -13.83 2.44 20.89
CA ILE A 147 -13.14 1.97 22.12
C ILE A 147 -12.53 3.12 22.91
N ARG A 148 -11.85 4.07 22.24
CA ARG A 148 -11.26 5.22 22.92
C ARG A 148 -12.29 6.13 23.59
N GLY A 149 -13.53 6.11 23.10
CA GLY A 149 -14.64 6.82 23.73
C GLY A 149 -14.99 6.29 25.12
N LEU A 150 -14.66 5.03 25.43
CA LEU A 150 -14.84 4.40 26.73
C LEU A 150 -13.72 4.70 27.73
N MET A 151 -12.68 5.39 27.30
CA MET A 151 -11.52 5.76 28.14
C MET A 151 -11.65 7.19 28.63
N ASP A 152 -11.03 7.47 29.77
CA ASP A 152 -10.84 8.79 30.34
C ASP A 152 -9.43 8.94 30.88
N PHE A 153 -9.04 10.15 31.23
CA PHE A 153 -7.70 10.45 31.73
C PHE A 153 -7.63 10.38 33.25
N ASN A 154 -6.55 9.79 33.72
CA ASN A 154 -6.20 9.78 35.13
C ASN A 154 -5.27 10.96 35.43
N TYR A 155 -5.85 12.14 35.58
CA TYR A 155 -5.08 13.35 35.83
C TYR A 155 -4.30 13.34 37.14
N PRO A 156 -2.99 13.71 37.13
CA PRO A 156 -2.22 13.89 38.34
C PRO A 156 -2.78 15.09 39.15
N LYS A 157 -2.46 15.13 40.47
CA LYS A 157 -2.92 16.21 41.34
C LYS A 157 -2.46 17.61 40.89
N LYS A 158 -1.38 17.69 40.15
CA LYS A 158 -0.80 18.95 39.64
C LYS A 158 -0.30 18.74 38.22
N GLY A 159 -0.86 19.50 37.28
CA GLY A 159 -0.36 19.61 35.90
C GLY A 159 0.84 20.54 35.77
N VAL A 160 1.17 20.90 34.54
CA VAL A 160 2.20 21.90 34.19
C VAL A 160 1.53 23.07 33.45
N PRO A 161 2.11 24.27 33.50
CA PRO A 161 1.64 25.37 32.66
C PRO A 161 1.72 25.03 31.16
N VAL A 162 0.75 25.45 30.37
CA VAL A 162 0.71 25.18 28.95
C VAL A 162 1.89 25.81 28.20
N GLU A 163 2.44 26.87 28.72
CA GLU A 163 3.63 27.59 28.19
C GLU A 163 4.91 26.75 28.29
N GLU A 164 4.96 25.78 29.21
CA GLU A 164 6.08 24.85 29.35
C GLU A 164 5.95 23.62 28.48
N VAL A 165 4.82 23.46 27.76
CA VAL A 165 4.55 22.32 26.89
C VAL A 165 5.10 22.56 25.50
N GLU A 166 5.56 21.50 24.86
CA GLU A 166 6.02 21.45 23.46
C GLU A 166 5.13 22.31 22.55
N SER A 167 5.75 23.09 21.67
CA SER A 167 5.03 24.04 20.81
C SER A 167 4.20 23.35 19.73
N VAL A 168 3.16 24.02 19.24
CA VAL A 168 2.35 23.58 18.09
C VAL A 168 3.24 23.25 16.90
N ASP A 169 4.21 24.13 16.56
CA ASP A 169 5.10 23.93 15.41
C ASP A 169 5.98 22.66 15.55
N SER A 170 6.35 22.28 16.76
CA SER A 170 7.04 21.02 17.02
C SER A 170 6.11 19.83 16.87
N ILE A 171 4.93 19.86 17.47
CA ILE A 171 3.96 18.78 17.48
C ILE A 171 3.50 18.43 16.05
N VAL A 172 3.18 19.43 15.21
CA VAL A 172 2.68 19.19 13.85
C VAL A 172 3.70 18.46 12.94
N THR A 173 4.98 18.48 13.29
CA THR A 173 6.00 17.69 12.57
C THR A 173 5.79 16.18 12.69
N ARG A 174 5.05 15.73 13.71
CA ARG A 174 4.65 14.34 13.93
C ARG A 174 3.38 13.94 13.16
N PHE A 175 2.71 14.93 12.54
CA PHE A 175 1.45 14.71 11.83
C PHE A 175 1.68 14.37 10.38
N LYS A 176 0.89 13.42 9.91
CA LYS A 176 0.93 12.94 8.53
C LYS A 176 -0.47 12.89 7.94
N THR A 177 -0.59 12.95 6.61
CA THR A 177 -1.83 12.49 5.99
C THR A 177 -1.83 10.98 5.84
N GLY A 178 -2.98 10.36 6.02
CA GLY A 178 -3.16 8.96 5.61
C GLY A 178 -2.90 8.81 4.11
N ALA A 179 -2.57 7.58 3.69
CA ALA A 179 -2.30 7.26 2.30
C ALA A 179 -3.56 7.35 1.43
N MET A 180 -3.75 8.45 0.73
CA MET A 180 -4.86 8.72 -0.18
C MET A 180 -4.35 8.81 -1.60
N SER A 181 -4.60 7.77 -2.40
CA SER A 181 -4.00 7.61 -3.74
C SER A 181 -4.49 8.64 -4.74
N TYR A 182 -3.58 9.18 -5.55
CA TYR A 182 -3.91 9.88 -6.79
C TYR A 182 -4.68 8.95 -7.73
N GLY A 183 -5.88 9.38 -8.12
CA GLY A 183 -6.86 8.57 -8.83
C GLY A 183 -8.06 8.17 -7.96
N SER A 184 -7.89 7.82 -6.70
CA SER A 184 -9.02 7.71 -5.77
C SER A 184 -9.54 9.08 -5.31
N ILE A 185 -8.64 10.05 -5.11
CA ILE A 185 -8.98 11.47 -4.95
C ILE A 185 -8.47 12.27 -6.15
N SER A 186 -9.01 13.49 -6.32
CA SER A 186 -8.63 14.41 -7.39
C SER A 186 -7.22 14.94 -7.21
N GLN A 187 -6.65 15.47 -8.28
CA GLN A 187 -5.35 16.12 -8.26
C GLN A 187 -5.34 17.31 -7.31
N GLU A 188 -6.39 18.13 -7.39
CA GLU A 188 -6.56 19.33 -6.56
C GLU A 188 -6.53 18.99 -5.07
N ALA A 189 -7.30 18.00 -4.65
CA ALA A 189 -7.31 17.56 -3.26
C ALA A 189 -5.95 16.98 -2.83
N HIS A 190 -5.32 16.18 -3.69
CA HIS A 190 -4.02 15.55 -3.42
C HIS A 190 -2.88 16.58 -3.29
N GLU A 191 -2.86 17.59 -4.17
CA GLU A 191 -1.88 18.68 -4.11
C GLU A 191 -2.11 19.61 -2.93
N THR A 192 -3.36 19.94 -2.61
CA THR A 192 -3.73 20.77 -1.44
C THR A 192 -3.20 20.16 -0.14
N LEU A 193 -3.34 18.86 0.04
CA LEU A 193 -2.77 18.15 1.18
C LEU A 193 -1.24 18.24 1.24
N ALA A 194 -0.56 18.08 0.11
CA ALA A 194 0.89 18.19 0.05
C ALA A 194 1.38 19.59 0.41
N ILE A 195 0.77 20.63 -0.16
CA ILE A 195 1.11 22.02 0.12
C ILE A 195 0.95 22.33 1.62
N ALA A 196 -0.21 21.97 2.20
CA ALA A 196 -0.49 22.23 3.61
C ALA A 196 0.54 21.56 4.53
N MET A 197 0.81 20.28 4.30
CA MET A 197 1.76 19.52 5.13
C MET A 197 3.20 19.99 4.96
N ASN A 198 3.60 20.40 3.75
CA ASN A 198 4.94 20.95 3.51
C ASN A 198 5.14 22.27 4.26
N ARG A 199 4.13 23.15 4.27
CA ARG A 199 4.17 24.42 5.03
C ARG A 199 4.24 24.20 6.55
N LEU A 200 3.62 23.15 7.05
CA LEU A 200 3.64 22.76 8.47
C LEU A 200 4.87 21.94 8.88
N HIS A 201 5.77 21.62 7.95
CA HIS A 201 6.85 20.66 8.16
C HIS A 201 6.39 19.24 8.55
N GLY A 202 5.10 18.94 8.42
CA GLY A 202 4.54 17.60 8.46
C GLY A 202 4.79 16.82 7.16
N LYS A 203 4.07 15.72 6.97
CA LYS A 203 4.27 14.88 5.78
C LYS A 203 2.94 14.47 5.15
N SER A 204 2.78 14.69 3.85
CA SER A 204 1.72 14.06 3.06
C SER A 204 2.18 12.76 2.42
N ASN A 205 1.24 11.85 2.18
CA ASN A 205 1.47 10.52 1.62
C ASN A 205 0.83 10.42 0.23
N THR A 206 1.61 9.99 -0.76
CA THR A 206 1.12 9.80 -2.14
C THR A 206 0.02 8.73 -2.26
N GLY A 207 -0.04 7.80 -1.31
CA GLY A 207 -0.71 6.52 -1.54
C GLY A 207 -0.02 5.72 -2.65
N GLU A 208 -0.53 4.53 -2.95
CA GLU A 208 0.04 3.64 -3.97
C GLU A 208 -0.18 4.11 -5.43
N GLY A 209 -0.88 5.22 -5.62
CA GLY A 209 -1.13 5.81 -6.93
C GLY A 209 0.04 6.57 -7.52
N GLY A 210 1.05 6.82 -6.73
CA GLY A 210 2.19 7.61 -7.15
C GLY A 210 1.90 9.11 -7.24
N GLU A 211 2.73 9.81 -7.97
CA GLU A 211 2.73 11.26 -8.11
C GLU A 211 3.24 11.68 -9.48
N ASP A 212 2.61 12.67 -10.07
CA ASP A 212 3.05 13.19 -11.36
C ASP A 212 4.46 13.82 -11.27
N TYR A 213 5.23 13.67 -12.34
CA TYR A 213 6.59 14.19 -12.39
C TYR A 213 6.69 15.70 -12.13
N GLU A 214 5.72 16.49 -12.62
CA GLU A 214 5.69 17.93 -12.41
C GLU A 214 5.55 18.31 -10.93
N ARG A 215 4.88 17.46 -10.13
CA ARG A 215 4.81 17.63 -8.68
C ARG A 215 6.15 17.35 -8.03
N ILE A 216 6.83 16.27 -8.43
CA ILE A 216 8.18 15.96 -7.93
C ILE A 216 9.14 17.11 -8.25
N ALA A 217 9.05 17.67 -9.46
CA ALA A 217 9.87 18.81 -9.87
C ALA A 217 9.58 20.11 -9.08
N SER A 218 8.41 20.23 -8.44
CA SER A 218 8.08 21.38 -7.59
C SER A 218 8.71 21.33 -6.18
N LYS A 219 9.42 20.24 -5.84
CA LYS A 219 10.06 20.08 -4.52
C LYS A 219 11.00 21.25 -4.21
N ASN A 220 10.87 21.80 -3.00
CA ASN A 220 11.63 22.95 -2.51
C ASN A 220 11.40 24.27 -3.30
N THR A 221 10.33 24.38 -4.07
CA THR A 221 9.91 25.65 -4.68
C THR A 221 8.96 26.41 -3.75
N ALA A 222 8.60 27.64 -4.11
CA ALA A 222 7.66 28.45 -3.35
C ALA A 222 6.27 27.80 -3.16
N VAL A 223 5.86 26.95 -4.10
CA VAL A 223 4.64 26.13 -4.00
C VAL A 223 5.04 24.66 -4.16
N ASP A 224 5.51 24.08 -3.07
CA ASP A 224 5.94 22.69 -3.03
C ASP A 224 4.72 21.76 -2.93
N ARG A 225 4.45 21.06 -4.04
CA ARG A 225 3.36 20.08 -4.18
C ARG A 225 3.83 18.64 -4.04
N CYS A 226 5.12 18.44 -3.78
CA CYS A 226 5.72 17.11 -3.66
C CYS A 226 5.37 16.50 -2.30
N SER A 227 4.75 15.33 -2.28
CA SER A 227 4.50 14.59 -1.05
C SER A 227 5.80 14.00 -0.50
N LYS A 228 6.04 14.16 0.79
CA LYS A 228 7.28 13.67 1.45
C LYS A 228 7.29 12.15 1.61
N ILE A 229 6.11 11.54 1.79
CA ILE A 229 5.98 10.08 1.90
C ILE A 229 5.61 9.50 0.55
N LYS A 230 6.46 8.61 0.03
CA LYS A 230 6.22 7.83 -1.18
C LYS A 230 5.78 6.43 -0.78
N GLN A 231 4.50 6.11 -1.02
CA GLN A 231 4.01 4.76 -0.73
C GLN A 231 4.38 3.81 -1.87
N VAL A 232 4.86 2.63 -1.51
CA VAL A 232 5.15 1.54 -2.43
C VAL A 232 4.34 0.31 -2.06
N ALA A 233 3.86 -0.38 -3.07
CA ALA A 233 3.20 -1.66 -2.94
C ALA A 233 3.99 -2.66 -3.79
N SER A 234 5.21 -2.96 -3.35
CA SER A 234 6.13 -3.89 -4.02
C SER A 234 6.42 -3.57 -5.48
N GLY A 235 6.70 -2.30 -5.81
CA GLY A 235 6.99 -1.88 -7.18
C GLY A 235 5.78 -1.77 -8.09
N ARG A 236 4.57 -1.80 -7.55
CA ARG A 236 3.33 -1.61 -8.31
C ARG A 236 3.09 -0.14 -8.65
N PHE A 237 2.35 0.10 -9.72
CA PHE A 237 1.82 1.43 -10.07
C PHE A 237 2.87 2.51 -10.31
N GLY A 238 3.94 2.19 -11.06
CA GLY A 238 4.89 3.20 -11.54
C GLY A 238 5.92 3.64 -10.50
N VAL A 239 6.40 2.74 -9.67
CA VAL A 239 7.52 2.98 -8.76
C VAL A 239 8.82 3.05 -9.57
N THR A 240 9.25 4.26 -9.90
CA THR A 240 10.49 4.53 -10.62
C THR A 240 11.61 4.94 -9.67
N SER A 241 12.86 4.84 -10.10
CA SER A 241 14.02 5.37 -9.36
C SER A 241 13.81 6.85 -8.99
N GLN A 242 13.27 7.65 -9.91
CA GLN A 242 12.99 9.06 -9.68
C GLN A 242 11.93 9.32 -8.60
N TYR A 243 10.89 8.50 -8.55
CA TYR A 243 9.91 8.52 -7.49
C TYR A 243 10.55 8.23 -6.13
N LEU A 244 11.41 7.21 -6.06
CA LEU A 244 12.08 6.79 -4.82
C LEU A 244 13.08 7.83 -4.30
N VAL A 245 13.93 8.40 -5.16
CA VAL A 245 14.93 9.39 -4.72
C VAL A 245 14.32 10.73 -4.28
N SER A 246 13.06 11.00 -4.64
CA SER A 246 12.35 12.20 -4.21
C SER A 246 11.77 12.12 -2.79
N ALA A 247 11.70 10.91 -2.20
CA ALA A 247 11.10 10.66 -0.90
C ALA A 247 11.94 11.18 0.27
N GLU A 248 11.28 11.63 1.35
CA GLU A 248 11.84 11.74 2.68
C GLU A 248 11.52 10.51 3.54
N GLU A 249 10.41 9.86 3.21
CA GLU A 249 9.99 8.58 3.79
C GLU A 249 9.40 7.70 2.70
N ILE A 250 9.83 6.44 2.65
CA ILE A 250 9.27 5.43 1.75
C ILE A 250 8.43 4.49 2.61
N GLN A 251 7.14 4.37 2.29
CA GLN A 251 6.22 3.53 3.05
C GLN A 251 5.84 2.28 2.26
N ILE A 252 6.18 1.12 2.79
CA ILE A 252 5.77 -0.18 2.25
C ILE A 252 4.34 -0.47 2.74
N LYS A 253 3.40 -0.63 1.81
CA LYS A 253 2.01 -0.98 2.14
C LYS A 253 1.85 -2.50 2.15
N MET A 254 1.76 -3.12 3.33
CA MET A 254 1.45 -4.55 3.44
C MET A 254 -0.04 -4.82 3.32
N ALA A 255 -0.85 -4.04 4.04
CA ALA A 255 -2.31 -4.15 4.01
C ALA A 255 -2.98 -2.79 4.25
N GLN A 256 -4.29 -2.77 4.37
CA GLN A 256 -5.10 -1.56 4.55
C GLN A 256 -6.14 -1.82 5.62
N GLY A 257 -6.16 -1.01 6.68
CA GLY A 257 -6.99 -1.22 7.86
C GLY A 257 -8.48 -1.42 7.57
N ALA A 258 -9.05 -0.64 6.64
CA ALA A 258 -10.47 -0.73 6.29
C ALA A 258 -10.85 -2.03 5.54
N LYS A 259 -9.91 -2.70 4.89
CA LYS A 259 -10.15 -3.93 4.10
C LYS A 259 -8.89 -4.78 3.98
N PRO A 260 -8.43 -5.38 5.07
CA PRO A 260 -7.14 -6.06 5.12
C PRO A 260 -7.00 -7.21 4.12
N GLY A 261 -8.02 -8.01 3.91
CA GLY A 261 -7.99 -9.16 3.01
C GLY A 261 -8.12 -8.84 1.50
N GLU A 262 -8.73 -7.70 1.14
CA GLU A 262 -8.94 -7.34 -0.28
C GLU A 262 -7.83 -6.46 -0.87
N GLY A 263 -7.17 -5.65 -0.04
CA GLY A 263 -6.13 -4.73 -0.49
C GLY A 263 -6.61 -3.55 -1.33
N GLY A 264 -5.76 -3.06 -2.24
CA GLY A 264 -6.01 -1.88 -3.06
C GLY A 264 -6.88 -2.17 -4.28
N HIS A 265 -7.75 -1.23 -4.62
CA HIS A 265 -8.60 -1.27 -5.82
C HIS A 265 -8.85 0.14 -6.33
N LEU A 266 -8.77 0.34 -7.64
CA LEU A 266 -9.22 1.55 -8.33
C LEU A 266 -10.12 1.15 -9.49
N PRO A 267 -11.41 1.54 -9.49
CA PRO A 267 -12.34 1.21 -10.57
C PRO A 267 -11.89 1.79 -11.91
N GLY A 268 -12.08 1.06 -13.00
CA GLY A 268 -11.68 1.47 -14.35
C GLY A 268 -12.24 2.84 -14.75
N LYS A 269 -13.48 3.15 -14.36
CA LYS A 269 -14.10 4.47 -14.59
C LYS A 269 -13.36 5.65 -13.95
N LYS A 270 -12.45 5.42 -12.99
CA LYS A 270 -11.56 6.42 -12.39
C LYS A 270 -10.15 6.41 -13.00
N VAL A 271 -9.84 5.45 -13.88
CA VAL A 271 -8.54 5.35 -14.55
C VAL A 271 -8.56 6.16 -15.84
N TYR A 272 -8.63 7.48 -15.70
CA TYR A 272 -8.52 8.43 -16.81
C TYR A 272 -7.10 8.42 -17.40
N PRO A 273 -6.88 8.97 -18.64
CA PRO A 273 -5.56 8.97 -19.27
C PRO A 273 -4.42 9.53 -18.40
N TRP A 274 -4.66 10.61 -17.65
CA TRP A 274 -3.66 11.20 -16.77
C TRP A 274 -3.36 10.31 -15.54
N ILE A 275 -4.34 9.56 -15.03
CA ILE A 275 -4.14 8.59 -13.96
C ILE A 275 -3.34 7.39 -14.49
N ALA A 276 -3.72 6.87 -15.65
CA ALA A 276 -3.02 5.78 -16.32
C ALA A 276 -1.55 6.14 -16.62
N LYS A 277 -1.28 7.37 -17.07
CA LYS A 277 0.07 7.88 -17.32
C LYS A 277 0.92 7.82 -16.04
N THR A 278 0.41 8.32 -14.90
CA THR A 278 1.15 8.33 -13.64
C THR A 278 1.36 6.92 -13.08
N ARG A 279 0.36 6.05 -13.26
CA ARG A 279 0.40 4.66 -12.76
C ARG A 279 1.02 3.67 -13.73
N LEU A 280 1.45 4.11 -14.91
CA LEU A 280 1.96 3.27 -15.98
C LEU A 280 1.01 2.09 -16.28
N SER A 281 -0.26 2.41 -16.54
CA SER A 281 -1.34 1.45 -16.74
C SER A 281 -2.22 1.84 -17.93
N THR A 282 -3.22 1.01 -18.22
CA THR A 282 -4.12 1.23 -19.34
C THR A 282 -5.36 2.02 -18.91
N PRO A 283 -5.73 3.13 -19.60
CA PRO A 283 -6.95 3.88 -19.28
C PRO A 283 -8.21 2.98 -19.32
N GLY A 284 -9.14 3.23 -18.41
CA GLY A 284 -10.41 2.51 -18.35
C GLY A 284 -10.36 1.11 -17.76
N VAL A 285 -9.18 0.55 -17.53
CA VAL A 285 -9.01 -0.78 -16.93
C VAL A 285 -8.88 -0.65 -15.41
N SER A 286 -9.65 -1.45 -14.66
CA SER A 286 -9.60 -1.48 -13.20
C SER A 286 -8.22 -1.95 -12.71
N LEU A 287 -7.72 -1.29 -11.67
CA LEU A 287 -6.45 -1.65 -11.05
C LEU A 287 -6.71 -2.36 -9.72
N ILE A 288 -6.09 -3.51 -9.55
CA ILE A 288 -6.20 -4.35 -8.35
C ILE A 288 -4.82 -4.53 -7.73
N SER A 289 -4.76 -4.41 -6.41
CA SER A 289 -3.55 -4.58 -5.61
C SER A 289 -3.88 -5.49 -4.42
N PRO A 290 -4.08 -6.81 -4.67
CA PRO A 290 -4.46 -7.75 -3.61
C PRO A 290 -3.30 -7.99 -2.64
N PRO A 291 -3.56 -8.21 -1.35
CA PRO A 291 -2.65 -8.90 -0.45
C PRO A 291 -2.78 -10.44 -0.62
N PRO A 292 -1.77 -11.23 -0.34
CA PRO A 292 -0.39 -10.81 -0.12
C PRO A 292 0.26 -10.25 -1.39
N HIS A 293 1.36 -9.55 -1.25
CA HIS A 293 2.17 -9.11 -2.37
C HIS A 293 2.83 -10.32 -3.04
N HIS A 294 2.91 -10.32 -4.38
CA HIS A 294 3.44 -11.45 -5.14
C HIS A 294 4.96 -11.67 -4.98
N ASP A 295 5.63 -10.78 -4.27
CA ASP A 295 7.07 -10.81 -4.00
C ASP A 295 7.39 -10.89 -2.49
N ILE A 296 6.41 -10.89 -1.61
CA ILE A 296 6.60 -10.92 -0.15
C ILE A 296 5.75 -12.04 0.45
N TYR A 297 6.40 -13.07 0.94
CA TYR A 297 5.78 -14.24 1.56
C TYR A 297 6.29 -14.50 2.98
N SER A 298 7.34 -13.78 3.39
CA SER A 298 7.96 -13.89 4.71
C SER A 298 8.49 -12.54 5.19
N ILE A 299 8.91 -12.47 6.45
CA ILE A 299 9.63 -11.29 6.99
C ILE A 299 10.96 -11.09 6.28
N GLU A 300 11.63 -12.15 5.85
CA GLU A 300 12.89 -12.10 5.13
C GLU A 300 12.73 -11.48 3.74
N ASP A 301 11.66 -11.77 3.02
CA ASP A 301 11.34 -11.11 1.75
C ASP A 301 11.07 -9.60 1.96
N LEU A 302 10.37 -9.27 3.04
CA LEU A 302 10.13 -7.88 3.42
C LEU A 302 11.43 -7.17 3.82
N GLU A 303 12.32 -7.85 4.53
CA GLU A 303 13.66 -7.34 4.87
C GLU A 303 14.45 -7.02 3.60
N GLN A 304 14.43 -7.91 2.60
CA GLN A 304 15.06 -7.64 1.32
C GLN A 304 14.50 -6.39 0.63
N LEU A 305 13.16 -6.21 0.65
CA LEU A 305 12.55 -5.00 0.10
C LEU A 305 12.94 -3.74 0.89
N ILE A 306 12.98 -3.81 2.22
CA ILE A 306 13.44 -2.71 3.08
C ILE A 306 14.88 -2.33 2.70
N PHE A 307 15.75 -3.33 2.52
CA PHE A 307 17.13 -3.12 2.11
C PHE A 307 17.23 -2.50 0.72
N ASP A 308 16.49 -3.00 -0.28
CA ASP A 308 16.45 -2.45 -1.65
C ASP A 308 16.06 -0.98 -1.65
N LEU A 309 14.99 -0.64 -0.92
CA LEU A 309 14.49 0.73 -0.84
C LEU A 309 15.48 1.66 -0.10
N LYS A 310 16.17 1.15 0.90
CA LYS A 310 17.22 1.90 1.60
C LYS A 310 18.42 2.15 0.70
N ASN A 311 18.79 1.20 -0.15
CA ASN A 311 19.82 1.39 -1.18
C ASN A 311 19.37 2.40 -2.26
N SER A 312 18.09 2.39 -2.63
CA SER A 312 17.56 3.33 -3.63
C SER A 312 17.48 4.77 -3.13
N ASN A 313 17.33 4.98 -1.82
CA ASN A 313 17.34 6.30 -1.18
C ASN A 313 17.86 6.22 0.27
N ARG A 314 19.17 6.40 0.43
CA ARG A 314 19.86 6.31 1.73
C ARG A 314 19.33 7.29 2.79
N ALA A 315 18.88 8.46 2.36
CA ALA A 315 18.39 9.52 3.25
C ALA A 315 16.96 9.29 3.74
N ALA A 316 16.14 8.57 2.96
CA ALA A 316 14.75 8.35 3.33
C ALA A 316 14.61 7.38 4.51
N ARG A 317 13.63 7.64 5.38
CA ARG A 317 13.18 6.65 6.37
C ARG A 317 12.38 5.56 5.66
N ILE A 318 12.50 4.32 6.13
CA ILE A 318 11.65 3.22 5.65
C ILE A 318 10.56 2.96 6.67
N SER A 319 9.32 3.09 6.21
CA SER A 319 8.09 2.85 6.97
C SER A 319 7.40 1.58 6.46
N VAL A 320 6.85 0.79 7.36
CA VAL A 320 6.02 -0.37 7.01
C VAL A 320 4.62 -0.19 7.58
N LYS A 321 3.62 -0.20 6.70
CA LYS A 321 2.21 -0.10 7.08
C LYS A 321 1.63 -1.49 7.33
N LEU A 322 1.32 -1.75 8.58
CA LEU A 322 0.60 -2.92 9.09
C LEU A 322 -0.85 -2.54 9.44
N VAL A 323 -1.66 -3.52 9.76
CA VAL A 323 -3.04 -3.32 10.21
C VAL A 323 -3.23 -3.86 11.62
N SER A 324 -4.18 -3.26 12.35
CA SER A 324 -4.57 -3.74 13.67
C SER A 324 -5.27 -5.09 13.53
N GLU A 325 -4.56 -6.14 13.91
CA GLU A 325 -5.05 -7.51 13.98
C GLU A 325 -4.34 -8.25 15.11
N ALA A 326 -4.89 -9.37 15.56
CA ALA A 326 -4.26 -10.16 16.61
C ALA A 326 -2.91 -10.72 16.11
N GLY A 327 -1.85 -10.54 16.91
CA GLY A 327 -0.49 -10.95 16.55
C GLY A 327 0.31 -9.89 15.80
N VAL A 328 -0.25 -8.72 15.51
CA VAL A 328 0.46 -7.63 14.80
C VAL A 328 1.73 -7.19 15.52
N GLY A 329 1.76 -7.29 16.86
CA GLY A 329 2.97 -7.01 17.64
C GLY A 329 4.13 -7.92 17.27
N THR A 330 3.89 -9.19 17.01
CA THR A 330 4.91 -10.14 16.55
C THR A 330 5.43 -9.79 15.16
N VAL A 331 4.52 -9.44 14.24
CA VAL A 331 4.88 -8.96 12.90
C VAL A 331 5.71 -7.68 12.99
N ALA A 332 5.29 -6.73 13.82
CA ALA A 332 6.03 -5.48 14.05
C ALA A 332 7.44 -5.71 14.62
N ALA A 333 7.61 -6.69 15.51
CA ALA A 333 8.92 -7.07 16.03
C ALA A 333 9.84 -7.62 14.90
N GLY A 334 9.30 -8.45 14.01
CA GLY A 334 10.01 -8.92 12.83
C GLY A 334 10.41 -7.77 11.90
N VAL A 335 9.48 -6.88 11.62
CA VAL A 335 9.68 -5.69 10.76
C VAL A 335 10.73 -4.73 11.36
N ALA A 336 10.74 -4.53 12.68
CA ALA A 336 11.75 -3.72 13.37
C ALA A 336 13.14 -4.36 13.29
N LYS A 337 13.23 -5.69 13.42
CA LYS A 337 14.50 -6.44 13.22
C LYS A 337 14.99 -6.36 11.78
N ALA A 338 14.07 -6.30 10.83
CA ALA A 338 14.36 -6.14 9.40
C ALA A 338 14.83 -4.73 9.00
N GLY A 339 14.91 -3.79 9.96
CA GLY A 339 15.47 -2.45 9.72
C GLY A 339 14.46 -1.37 9.40
N ALA A 340 13.14 -1.61 9.49
CA ALA A 340 12.16 -0.54 9.37
C ALA A 340 12.36 0.51 10.47
N GLN A 341 12.21 1.77 10.09
CA GLN A 341 12.41 2.92 11.00
C GLN A 341 11.09 3.46 11.54
N VAL A 342 9.99 3.16 10.86
CA VAL A 342 8.61 3.49 11.27
C VAL A 342 7.72 2.27 11.05
N VAL A 343 6.89 1.95 12.02
CA VAL A 343 5.81 0.95 11.91
C VAL A 343 4.48 1.67 12.09
N LEU A 344 3.65 1.66 11.05
CA LEU A 344 2.29 2.20 11.11
C LEU A 344 1.29 1.10 11.43
N ILE A 345 0.51 1.26 12.48
CA ILE A 345 -0.62 0.41 12.84
C ILE A 345 -1.92 1.11 12.41
N SER A 346 -2.56 0.58 11.37
CA SER A 346 -3.75 1.16 10.77
C SER A 346 -5.03 0.50 11.29
N GLY A 347 -5.99 1.30 11.73
CA GLY A 347 -7.29 0.82 12.20
C GLY A 347 -8.34 0.66 11.09
N TYR A 348 -9.45 -0.04 11.41
CA TYR A 348 -10.54 -0.34 10.46
C TYR A 348 -11.27 0.90 9.93
N ASP A 349 -11.31 1.96 10.71
CA ASP A 349 -12.01 3.22 10.37
C ASP A 349 -11.24 4.07 9.34
N GLY A 350 -10.09 3.61 8.87
CA GLY A 350 -9.39 4.19 7.74
C GLY A 350 -10.28 4.11 6.48
N GLY A 351 -10.61 5.26 5.89
CA GLY A 351 -11.44 5.32 4.70
C GLY A 351 -10.76 4.76 3.46
N THR A 352 -11.54 4.50 2.43
CA THR A 352 -11.04 4.20 1.08
C THR A 352 -11.86 4.96 0.05
N GLY A 353 -11.19 5.74 -0.79
CA GLY A 353 -11.82 6.54 -1.86
C GLY A 353 -12.23 5.75 -3.10
N ALA A 354 -12.09 4.43 -3.10
CA ALA A 354 -12.30 3.62 -4.30
C ALA A 354 -13.08 2.32 -4.09
N ALA A 355 -13.30 1.89 -2.85
CA ALA A 355 -13.98 0.63 -2.56
C ALA A 355 -15.48 0.80 -2.32
N PRO A 356 -16.31 -0.18 -2.74
CA PRO A 356 -17.74 -0.19 -2.44
C PRO A 356 -18.00 -0.45 -0.94
N ALA A 357 -19.20 -0.12 -0.46
CA ALA A 357 -19.63 -0.31 0.92
C ALA A 357 -19.45 -1.76 1.42
N SER A 358 -19.75 -2.73 0.57
CA SER A 358 -19.60 -4.15 0.88
C SER A 358 -18.17 -4.58 1.20
N SER A 359 -17.16 -3.85 0.75
CA SER A 359 -15.75 -4.13 1.03
C SER A 359 -15.28 -3.62 2.39
N ILE A 360 -15.83 -2.48 2.86
CA ILE A 360 -15.33 -1.77 4.04
C ILE A 360 -16.13 -2.05 5.32
N HIS A 361 -17.31 -2.61 5.22
CA HIS A 361 -18.10 -2.99 6.38
C HIS A 361 -17.71 -4.37 6.90
N ASN A 362 -17.64 -4.50 8.23
CA ASN A 362 -17.34 -5.74 8.95
C ASN A 362 -15.97 -6.35 8.56
N ALA A 363 -14.97 -5.52 8.37
CA ALA A 363 -13.58 -5.92 8.12
C ALA A 363 -12.63 -5.01 8.90
N GLY A 364 -11.47 -5.53 9.30
CA GLY A 364 -10.49 -4.79 10.10
C GLY A 364 -10.87 -4.63 11.57
N LEU A 365 -9.93 -4.15 12.38
CA LEU A 365 -10.03 -3.99 13.83
C LEU A 365 -9.69 -2.55 14.25
N PRO A 366 -10.15 -2.11 15.43
CA PRO A 366 -9.77 -0.81 16.00
C PRO A 366 -8.26 -0.67 16.19
N TRP A 367 -7.71 0.51 15.89
CA TRP A 367 -6.28 0.76 16.02
C TRP A 367 -5.77 0.64 17.47
N GLU A 368 -6.61 0.92 18.44
CA GLU A 368 -6.28 0.88 19.87
C GLU A 368 -5.75 -0.51 20.29
N LEU A 369 -6.32 -1.57 19.73
CA LEU A 369 -5.90 -2.95 19.99
C LEU A 369 -4.51 -3.24 19.45
N GLY A 370 -4.29 -2.96 18.17
CA GLY A 370 -3.02 -3.26 17.52
C GLY A 370 -1.90 -2.35 18.00
N LEU A 371 -2.20 -1.10 18.33
CA LEU A 371 -1.23 -0.15 18.87
C LEU A 371 -0.71 -0.58 20.24
N ALA A 372 -1.61 -0.88 21.18
CA ALA A 372 -1.24 -1.32 22.52
C ALA A 372 -0.42 -2.63 22.48
N GLU A 373 -0.84 -3.60 21.67
CA GLU A 373 -0.12 -4.85 21.48
C GLU A 373 1.28 -4.60 20.90
N THR A 374 1.38 -3.80 19.85
CA THR A 374 2.66 -3.50 19.18
C THR A 374 3.63 -2.81 20.13
N HIS A 375 3.17 -1.79 20.83
CA HIS A 375 4.01 -1.05 21.78
C HIS A 375 4.60 -1.98 22.85
N GLN A 376 3.77 -2.78 23.51
CA GLN A 376 4.20 -3.69 24.56
C GLN A 376 5.09 -4.82 24.04
N THR A 377 4.77 -5.40 22.86
CA THR A 377 5.58 -6.47 22.24
C THR A 377 6.97 -5.97 21.86
N LEU A 378 7.08 -4.76 21.32
CA LEU A 378 8.38 -4.17 20.98
C LEU A 378 9.24 -3.90 22.22
N ILE A 379 8.64 -3.47 23.34
CA ILE A 379 9.35 -3.30 24.62
C ILE A 379 9.88 -4.65 25.12
N MET A 380 8.99 -5.65 25.18
CA MET A 380 9.32 -7.00 25.66
C MET A 380 10.47 -7.63 24.86
N ASN A 381 10.62 -7.28 23.58
CA ASN A 381 11.69 -7.77 22.71
C ASN A 381 12.91 -6.85 22.64
N GLY A 382 12.96 -5.75 23.41
CA GLY A 382 14.08 -4.79 23.36
C GLY A 382 14.22 -4.05 22.03
N LEU A 383 13.11 -3.87 21.29
CA LEU A 383 13.08 -3.28 19.96
C LEU A 383 12.42 -1.90 19.91
N ARG A 384 11.73 -1.50 21.00
CA ARG A 384 10.91 -0.28 20.99
C ARG A 384 11.69 0.99 20.66
N ASN A 385 12.90 1.10 21.13
CA ASN A 385 13.77 2.24 20.89
C ASN A 385 14.39 2.29 19.47
N LYS A 386 14.24 1.23 18.69
CA LYS A 386 14.80 1.15 17.32
C LYS A 386 13.85 1.70 16.27
N VAL A 387 12.57 1.82 16.58
CA VAL A 387 11.50 2.12 15.60
C VAL A 387 10.48 3.09 16.20
N ARG A 388 10.00 4.04 15.38
CA ARG A 388 8.83 4.87 15.71
C ARG A 388 7.55 4.09 15.45
N ILE A 389 6.54 4.31 16.28
CA ILE A 389 5.19 3.79 16.04
C ILE A 389 4.31 4.93 15.57
N GLU A 390 3.63 4.69 14.47
CA GLU A 390 2.60 5.57 13.91
C GLU A 390 1.24 4.88 14.00
N THR A 391 0.16 5.63 14.17
CA THR A 391 -1.21 5.11 14.05
C THR A 391 -2.09 5.99 13.19
N ASP A 392 -3.05 5.36 12.50
CA ASP A 392 -4.13 6.02 11.77
C ASP A 392 -5.46 5.24 11.94
N GLY A 393 -6.57 5.85 11.60
CA GLY A 393 -7.88 5.22 11.70
C GLY A 393 -8.90 6.13 12.37
N LYS A 394 -9.20 7.28 11.75
CA LYS A 394 -10.20 8.27 12.20
C LYS A 394 -9.82 8.98 13.51
N LEU A 395 -8.63 9.55 13.57
CA LEU A 395 -8.29 10.53 14.59
C LEU A 395 -9.04 11.84 14.29
N MET A 396 -9.83 12.34 15.23
CA MET A 396 -10.74 13.47 15.01
C MET A 396 -10.47 14.65 15.94
N SER A 397 -9.88 14.44 17.11
CA SER A 397 -9.63 15.45 18.14
C SER A 397 -8.22 15.34 18.72
N GLY A 398 -7.79 16.37 19.49
CA GLY A 398 -6.56 16.31 20.28
C GLY A 398 -6.62 15.26 21.37
N ARG A 399 -7.84 14.93 21.85
CA ARG A 399 -8.09 13.84 22.77
C ARG A 399 -7.72 12.48 22.18
N ASP A 400 -8.10 12.23 20.93
CA ASP A 400 -7.72 11.00 20.21
C ASP A 400 -6.22 10.84 20.12
N VAL A 401 -5.53 11.94 19.77
CA VAL A 401 -4.06 11.95 19.70
C VAL A 401 -3.42 11.71 21.05
N ALA A 402 -3.97 12.29 22.14
CA ALA A 402 -3.49 12.06 23.49
C ALA A 402 -3.62 10.58 23.89
N ILE A 403 -4.77 9.95 23.63
CA ILE A 403 -4.97 8.53 23.88
C ILE A 403 -4.01 7.67 23.04
N ALA A 404 -3.83 8.00 21.77
CA ALA A 404 -2.90 7.28 20.90
C ALA A 404 -1.45 7.38 21.42
N ALA A 405 -1.01 8.54 21.89
CA ALA A 405 0.30 8.70 22.52
C ALA A 405 0.44 7.86 23.78
N LEU A 406 -0.56 7.90 24.67
CA LEU A 406 -0.56 7.13 25.92
C LEU A 406 -0.57 5.61 25.68
N LEU A 407 -1.11 5.15 24.54
CA LEU A 407 -1.05 3.76 24.10
C LEU A 407 0.22 3.40 23.33
N GLY A 408 1.08 4.37 23.00
CA GLY A 408 2.42 4.12 22.47
C GLY A 408 2.75 4.74 21.11
N ALA A 409 1.86 5.53 20.48
CA ALA A 409 2.15 6.18 19.20
C ALA A 409 3.04 7.42 19.38
N GLU A 410 3.93 7.66 18.41
CA GLU A 410 4.80 8.83 18.31
C GLU A 410 4.50 9.70 17.10
N GLU A 411 3.82 9.15 16.08
CA GLU A 411 3.41 9.84 14.87
C GLU A 411 1.94 9.51 14.57
N TYR A 412 1.22 10.43 13.92
CA TYR A 412 -0.25 10.37 13.83
C TYR A 412 -0.72 10.67 12.41
N GLY A 413 -1.55 9.79 11.85
CA GLY A 413 -2.08 9.88 10.50
C GLY A 413 -3.54 10.35 10.45
N PHE A 414 -3.83 11.34 9.60
CA PHE A 414 -5.16 11.91 9.39
C PHE A 414 -5.57 11.78 7.92
N ALA A 415 -6.74 11.21 7.63
CA ALA A 415 -7.25 11.09 6.27
C ALA A 415 -8.62 11.74 6.09
N THR A 416 -9.65 11.27 6.78
CA THR A 416 -11.02 11.75 6.61
C THR A 416 -11.18 13.20 7.07
N ALA A 417 -10.64 13.57 8.23
CA ALA A 417 -10.75 14.92 8.76
C ALA A 417 -10.20 15.98 7.80
N PRO A 418 -8.97 15.89 7.27
CA PRO A 418 -8.49 16.81 6.24
C PRO A 418 -9.39 16.89 5.00
N LEU A 419 -9.99 15.77 4.55
CA LEU A 419 -10.94 15.81 3.43
C LEU A 419 -12.22 16.56 3.81
N VAL A 420 -12.70 16.42 5.05
CA VAL A 420 -13.87 17.17 5.55
C VAL A 420 -13.58 18.66 5.58
N THR A 421 -12.42 19.09 6.06
CA THR A 421 -12.04 20.52 6.05
C THR A 421 -12.02 21.11 4.64
N MET A 422 -11.68 20.29 3.63
CA MET A 422 -11.68 20.68 2.22
C MET A 422 -13.05 20.60 1.55
N GLY A 423 -14.12 20.24 2.28
CA GLY A 423 -15.50 20.24 1.79
C GLY A 423 -16.13 18.87 1.59
N CYS A 424 -15.55 17.80 2.08
CA CYS A 424 -16.21 16.48 2.07
C CYS A 424 -17.41 16.49 3.01
N VAL A 425 -18.57 16.05 2.50
CA VAL A 425 -19.83 15.95 3.26
C VAL A 425 -20.29 14.51 3.47
N MET A 426 -19.36 13.57 3.37
CA MET A 426 -19.60 12.14 3.63
C MET A 426 -20.74 11.51 2.83
N MET A 427 -20.94 11.92 1.58
CA MET A 427 -21.92 11.34 0.64
C MET A 427 -21.68 9.86 0.32
N ARG A 428 -20.48 9.33 0.60
CA ARG A 428 -20.12 7.92 0.40
C ARG A 428 -20.31 7.40 -1.04
N VAL A 429 -20.14 8.29 -2.02
CA VAL A 429 -20.15 7.96 -3.47
C VAL A 429 -18.73 7.94 -4.07
N CYS A 430 -17.71 7.81 -3.21
CA CYS A 430 -16.31 7.96 -3.59
C CYS A 430 -15.85 6.96 -4.66
N ASN A 431 -16.41 5.73 -4.67
CA ASN A 431 -16.10 4.70 -5.66
C ASN A 431 -16.83 4.89 -7.00
N LEU A 432 -17.80 5.81 -7.10
CA LEU A 432 -18.67 5.98 -8.26
C LEU A 432 -18.17 7.01 -9.27
N ASP A 433 -17.11 7.74 -8.98
CA ASP A 433 -16.59 8.89 -9.76
C ASP A 433 -17.59 10.08 -9.83
N THR A 434 -18.53 10.16 -8.88
CA THR A 434 -19.63 11.14 -8.84
C THR A 434 -19.59 12.05 -7.62
N CYS A 435 -18.41 12.22 -7.00
CA CYS A 435 -18.28 13.06 -5.80
C CYS A 435 -18.65 14.52 -6.08
N PRO A 436 -19.73 15.06 -5.45
CA PRO A 436 -20.21 16.40 -5.76
C PRO A 436 -19.28 17.52 -5.25
N ALA A 437 -18.41 17.22 -4.29
CA ALA A 437 -17.43 18.17 -3.74
C ALA A 437 -16.11 18.22 -4.55
N GLY A 438 -15.99 17.47 -5.65
CA GLY A 438 -14.77 17.45 -6.46
C GLY A 438 -13.55 16.77 -5.82
N ILE A 439 -13.73 16.10 -4.66
CA ILE A 439 -12.63 15.51 -3.89
C ILE A 439 -12.30 14.10 -4.39
N ALA A 440 -13.29 13.20 -4.41
CA ALA A 440 -13.07 11.78 -4.74
C ALA A 440 -13.59 11.44 -6.15
N THR A 441 -13.20 12.23 -7.14
CA THR A 441 -13.59 12.06 -8.54
C THR A 441 -12.47 12.46 -9.49
N GLN A 442 -12.47 11.86 -10.69
CA GLN A 442 -11.62 12.26 -11.80
C GLN A 442 -12.40 13.00 -12.89
N ASN A 443 -13.74 13.06 -12.77
CA ASN A 443 -14.60 13.78 -13.72
C ASN A 443 -14.25 15.27 -13.78
N PRO A 444 -13.85 15.82 -14.95
CA PRO A 444 -13.40 17.20 -15.08
C PRO A 444 -14.42 18.24 -14.61
N GLU A 445 -15.71 18.03 -14.84
CA GLU A 445 -16.75 18.98 -14.45
C GLU A 445 -16.99 18.97 -12.93
N LEU A 446 -16.86 17.82 -12.29
CA LEU A 446 -16.98 17.72 -10.84
C LEU A 446 -15.75 18.26 -10.13
N ARG A 447 -14.55 18.06 -10.70
CA ARG A 447 -13.28 18.59 -10.16
C ARG A 447 -13.29 20.12 -10.07
N LYS A 448 -13.95 20.82 -11.01
CA LYS A 448 -14.11 22.30 -10.96
C LYS A 448 -14.84 22.79 -9.71
N ARG A 449 -15.61 21.93 -9.03
CA ARG A 449 -16.32 22.25 -7.79
C ARG A 449 -15.46 22.19 -6.53
N PHE A 450 -14.22 21.71 -6.65
CA PHE A 450 -13.32 21.64 -5.51
C PHE A 450 -13.03 23.05 -4.97
N ALA A 451 -13.33 23.26 -3.70
CA ALA A 451 -13.18 24.56 -3.01
C ALA A 451 -12.22 24.48 -1.81
N GLY A 452 -11.52 23.38 -1.65
CA GLY A 452 -10.54 23.18 -0.56
C GLY A 452 -9.33 24.11 -0.71
N LYS A 453 -8.78 24.53 0.43
CA LYS A 453 -7.56 25.34 0.48
C LYS A 453 -6.56 24.72 1.46
N PRO A 454 -5.25 24.89 1.23
CA PRO A 454 -4.23 24.41 2.16
C PRO A 454 -4.43 24.95 3.58
N GLU A 455 -4.81 26.21 3.72
CA GLU A 455 -5.02 26.87 5.00
C GLU A 455 -6.08 26.20 5.88
N TYR A 456 -7.08 25.54 5.28
CA TYR A 456 -8.10 24.81 6.05
C TYR A 456 -7.51 23.56 6.71
N VAL A 457 -6.65 22.86 5.99
CA VAL A 457 -5.91 21.71 6.51
C VAL A 457 -4.89 22.13 7.56
N GLU A 458 -4.17 23.24 7.29
CA GLU A 458 -3.21 23.82 8.25
C GLU A 458 -3.87 24.19 9.57
N ASN A 459 -5.03 24.87 9.53
CA ASN A 459 -5.79 25.24 10.72
C ASN A 459 -6.21 24.00 11.50
N PHE A 460 -6.72 22.96 10.82
CA PHE A 460 -7.08 21.71 11.46
C PHE A 460 -5.88 21.09 12.22
N MET A 461 -4.74 20.95 11.57
CA MET A 461 -3.56 20.35 12.19
C MET A 461 -3.06 21.16 13.38
N LYS A 462 -3.04 22.49 13.27
CA LYS A 462 -2.67 23.38 14.36
C LYS A 462 -3.64 23.29 15.54
N PHE A 463 -4.95 23.23 15.27
CA PHE A 463 -5.97 23.11 16.33
C PHE A 463 -5.89 21.78 17.07
N ILE A 464 -5.66 20.68 16.36
CA ILE A 464 -5.38 19.36 16.98
C ILE A 464 -4.15 19.46 17.88
N ALA A 465 -3.06 20.09 17.41
CA ALA A 465 -1.84 20.23 18.21
C ALA A 465 -2.06 21.13 19.44
N GLU A 466 -2.82 22.21 19.31
CA GLU A 466 -3.14 23.11 20.45
C GLU A 466 -4.01 22.38 21.49
N GLU A 467 -5.02 21.64 21.03
CA GLU A 467 -5.84 20.85 21.96
C GLU A 467 -5.03 19.75 22.65
N LEU A 468 -4.11 19.10 21.93
CA LEU A 468 -3.18 18.13 22.52
C LEU A 468 -2.32 18.78 23.61
N ARG A 469 -1.83 20.00 23.42
CA ARG A 469 -1.08 20.75 24.43
C ARG A 469 -1.89 20.97 25.70
N GLU A 470 -3.19 21.26 25.58
CA GLU A 470 -4.08 21.38 26.74
C GLU A 470 -4.17 20.08 27.55
N TYR A 471 -4.28 18.93 26.85
CA TYR A 471 -4.25 17.62 27.51
C TYR A 471 -2.89 17.33 28.14
N MET A 472 -1.79 17.60 27.43
CA MET A 472 -0.42 17.45 27.93
C MET A 472 -0.20 18.25 29.22
N ALA A 473 -0.63 19.52 29.24
CA ALA A 473 -0.54 20.38 30.42
C ALA A 473 -1.29 19.79 31.62
N LYS A 474 -2.52 19.32 31.43
CA LYS A 474 -3.33 18.68 32.47
C LYS A 474 -2.72 17.36 32.95
N LEU A 475 -2.13 16.59 32.07
CA LEU A 475 -1.47 15.31 32.36
C LEU A 475 -0.07 15.46 32.96
N GLY A 476 0.46 16.69 32.98
CA GLY A 476 1.78 16.98 33.54
C GLY A 476 2.95 16.61 32.65
N CYS A 477 2.71 16.42 31.35
CA CYS A 477 3.71 16.07 30.35
C CYS A 477 4.14 17.30 29.54
N ARG A 478 5.45 17.57 29.46
CA ARG A 478 6.00 18.70 28.71
C ARG A 478 6.24 18.40 27.24
N THR A 479 6.50 17.15 26.91
CA THR A 479 6.74 16.71 25.52
C THR A 479 5.84 15.53 25.18
N VAL A 480 5.58 15.34 23.88
CA VAL A 480 4.84 14.15 23.41
C VAL A 480 5.56 12.87 23.83
N ASP A 481 6.88 12.86 23.81
CA ASP A 481 7.69 11.70 24.21
C ASP A 481 7.49 11.32 25.68
N GLU A 482 7.16 12.27 26.57
CA GLU A 482 6.80 12.00 27.97
C GLU A 482 5.43 11.32 28.11
N MET A 483 4.55 11.42 27.11
CA MET A 483 3.25 10.76 27.09
C MET A 483 3.33 9.32 26.57
N VAL A 484 4.29 9.03 25.69
CA VAL A 484 4.32 7.77 24.93
C VAL A 484 4.34 6.56 25.86
N GLY A 485 3.32 5.69 25.71
CA GLY A 485 3.20 4.46 26.48
C GLY A 485 2.76 4.62 27.93
N ARG A 486 2.38 5.82 28.36
CA ARG A 486 1.91 6.14 29.71
C ARG A 486 0.44 5.75 29.94
N SER A 487 0.07 4.50 29.65
CA SER A 487 -1.30 4.02 29.88
C SER A 487 -1.75 4.06 31.34
N ASP A 488 -0.84 4.26 32.29
CA ASP A 488 -1.15 4.56 33.69
C ASP A 488 -1.92 5.90 33.86
N LEU A 489 -1.85 6.76 32.87
CA LEU A 489 -2.62 8.02 32.79
C LEU A 489 -3.99 7.84 32.11
N LEU A 490 -4.37 6.62 31.75
CA LEU A 490 -5.69 6.27 31.23
C LEU A 490 -6.48 5.46 32.27
N LYS A 491 -7.80 5.60 32.25
CA LYS A 491 -8.75 4.79 33.00
C LYS A 491 -10.00 4.53 32.19
N VAL A 492 -10.82 3.57 32.57
CA VAL A 492 -12.16 3.42 32.04
C VAL A 492 -13.02 4.58 32.55
N ARG A 493 -13.93 5.10 31.75
CA ARG A 493 -14.86 6.17 32.15
C ARG A 493 -15.79 5.68 33.26
N GLU A 494 -16.10 6.55 34.20
CA GLU A 494 -16.98 6.26 35.35
C GLU A 494 -18.47 6.51 35.05
N ASP A 495 -18.76 7.28 34.00
CA ASP A 495 -20.11 7.70 33.61
C ASP A 495 -20.74 6.78 32.54
N LEU A 496 -20.17 5.62 32.29
CA LEU A 496 -20.71 4.63 31.35
C LEU A 496 -22.04 4.05 31.87
N THR A 497 -22.95 3.80 30.94
CA THR A 497 -24.29 3.26 31.23
C THR A 497 -24.55 2.06 30.29
N GLY A 498 -25.62 1.28 30.61
CA GLY A 498 -26.00 0.19 29.70
C GLY A 498 -24.86 -0.82 29.47
N ARG A 499 -24.69 -1.23 28.21
CA ARG A 499 -23.71 -2.26 27.82
C ARG A 499 -22.26 -1.77 27.81
N GLU A 500 -22.04 -0.46 27.69
CA GLU A 500 -20.71 0.13 27.72
C GLU A 500 -19.98 -0.20 29.03
N LYS A 501 -20.73 -0.35 30.14
CA LYS A 501 -20.18 -0.77 31.42
C LYS A 501 -19.59 -2.17 31.47
N GLU A 502 -20.06 -3.04 30.61
CA GLU A 502 -19.64 -4.44 30.54
C GLU A 502 -18.35 -4.63 29.77
N ILE A 503 -17.93 -3.61 29.02
CA ILE A 503 -16.74 -3.68 28.19
C ILE A 503 -15.49 -3.66 29.08
N ASP A 504 -14.69 -4.72 28.97
CA ASP A 504 -13.44 -4.88 29.71
C ASP A 504 -12.24 -4.42 28.87
N LEU A 505 -11.69 -3.25 29.23
CA LEU A 505 -10.51 -2.67 28.59
C LEU A 505 -9.19 -3.02 29.32
N SER A 506 -9.22 -3.88 30.31
CA SER A 506 -8.06 -4.18 31.18
C SER A 506 -6.84 -4.64 30.40
N ARG A 507 -7.02 -5.42 29.34
CA ARG A 507 -5.92 -5.94 28.50
C ARG A 507 -5.25 -4.86 27.64
N ILE A 508 -5.95 -3.78 27.33
CA ILE A 508 -5.38 -2.64 26.61
C ILE A 508 -4.65 -1.71 27.58
N LEU A 509 -5.30 -1.42 28.73
CA LEU A 509 -4.81 -0.44 29.69
C LEU A 509 -3.71 -0.99 30.62
N ASN A 510 -3.71 -2.30 30.88
CA ASN A 510 -2.71 -2.93 31.74
C ASN A 510 -1.38 -3.12 30.99
N ASN A 511 -0.56 -2.09 31.05
CA ASN A 511 0.79 -2.10 30.50
C ASN A 511 1.81 -2.15 31.65
N PRO A 512 2.51 -3.27 31.85
CA PRO A 512 3.48 -3.41 32.95
C PRO A 512 4.71 -2.48 32.78
N TYR A 513 4.90 -1.89 31.62
CA TYR A 513 5.98 -0.97 31.31
C TYR A 513 5.55 0.50 31.42
N ALA A 514 4.29 0.78 31.79
CA ALA A 514 3.82 2.15 31.95
C ALA A 514 4.43 2.78 33.20
N GLY A 515 4.93 4.02 33.05
CA GLY A 515 5.44 4.78 34.18
C GLY A 515 6.43 5.87 33.80
N PRO A 516 6.63 6.90 34.62
CA PRO A 516 7.45 8.08 34.31
C PRO A 516 8.94 7.79 34.19
N LYS A 517 9.40 6.64 34.66
CA LYS A 517 10.83 6.25 34.65
C LYS A 517 11.21 5.45 33.41
N GLU A 518 10.25 4.89 32.73
CA GLU A 518 10.49 4.05 31.56
C GLU A 518 10.62 4.92 30.29
N LYS A 519 11.78 4.86 29.65
CA LYS A 519 12.01 5.49 28.34
C LYS A 519 11.70 4.48 27.26
N VAL A 520 10.48 4.53 26.77
CA VAL A 520 9.92 3.58 25.78
C VAL A 520 9.62 4.28 24.46
N THR A 521 10.48 5.21 24.06
CA THR A 521 10.38 5.96 22.79
C THR A 521 11.53 5.61 21.87
N PHE A 522 11.39 6.00 20.63
CA PHE A 522 12.47 5.90 19.63
C PHE A 522 13.72 6.65 20.07
N ASP A 523 14.89 6.02 19.89
CA ASP A 523 16.20 6.63 20.11
C ASP A 523 17.02 6.57 18.83
N PRO A 524 17.37 7.72 18.22
CA PRO A 524 18.16 7.76 16.98
C PRO A 524 19.53 7.09 17.07
N LYS A 525 20.06 6.83 18.28
CA LYS A 525 21.32 6.11 18.48
C LYS A 525 21.20 4.59 18.29
N HIS A 526 19.98 4.06 18.26
CA HIS A 526 19.70 2.63 18.15
C HIS A 526 19.07 2.24 16.81
N VAL A 527 19.09 3.14 15.83
CA VAL A 527 18.61 2.85 14.46
C VAL A 527 19.39 1.69 13.86
N TYR A 528 18.68 0.86 13.09
CA TYR A 528 19.29 -0.25 12.37
C TYR A 528 20.36 0.26 11.41
N ASP A 529 21.56 -0.29 11.51
CA ASP A 529 22.66 -0.01 10.61
C ASP A 529 22.64 -0.97 9.43
N PHE A 530 22.41 -0.45 8.24
CA PHE A 530 22.38 -1.22 7.00
C PHE A 530 23.78 -1.49 6.45
N GLU A 531 24.81 -0.94 7.06
CA GLU A 531 26.23 -1.09 6.65
C GLU A 531 26.44 -0.76 5.15
N LEU A 532 25.70 0.19 4.61
CA LEU A 532 25.71 0.54 3.19
C LEU A 532 27.10 0.98 2.70
N GLU A 533 27.93 1.54 3.57
CA GLU A 533 29.30 1.95 3.27
C GLU A 533 30.22 0.76 2.92
N LYS A 534 29.83 -0.47 3.29
CA LYS A 534 30.57 -1.69 2.95
C LYS A 534 30.16 -2.27 1.59
N SER A 535 29.06 -1.79 1.00
CA SER A 535 28.57 -2.28 -0.28
C SER A 535 29.58 -2.06 -1.41
N LYS A 536 29.52 -2.92 -2.46
CA LYS A 536 30.36 -2.72 -3.65
C LYS A 536 29.98 -1.46 -4.43
N ASP A 537 28.76 -0.99 -4.32
CA ASP A 537 28.38 0.31 -4.89
C ASP A 537 29.22 1.45 -4.30
N GLU A 538 29.41 1.48 -2.96
CA GLU A 538 30.23 2.47 -2.28
C GLU A 538 31.72 2.24 -2.45
N THR A 539 32.17 0.99 -2.26
CA THR A 539 33.59 0.68 -2.20
C THR A 539 34.23 0.55 -3.59
N VAL A 540 33.48 0.24 -4.63
CA VAL A 540 33.97 0.05 -6.00
C VAL A 540 33.30 1.02 -6.98
N LEU A 541 31.96 0.99 -7.16
CA LEU A 541 31.30 1.75 -8.23
C LEU A 541 31.47 3.26 -8.06
N LEU A 542 31.15 3.81 -6.90
CA LEU A 542 31.28 5.25 -6.65
C LEU A 542 32.73 5.72 -6.64
N LYS A 543 33.69 4.87 -6.18
CA LYS A 543 35.13 5.22 -6.24
C LYS A 543 35.67 5.26 -7.66
N GLN A 544 35.29 4.29 -8.51
CA GLN A 544 35.84 4.19 -9.87
C GLN A 544 35.08 5.02 -10.89
N LEU A 545 33.77 5.16 -10.73
CA LEU A 545 32.88 5.85 -11.67
C LEU A 545 32.48 7.25 -11.21
N GLY A 546 32.72 7.66 -9.96
CA GLY A 546 32.25 8.92 -9.39
C GLY A 546 32.73 10.17 -10.17
N SER A 547 33.99 10.16 -10.61
CA SER A 547 34.52 11.25 -11.46
C SER A 547 33.83 11.28 -12.84
N ALA A 548 33.60 10.12 -13.44
CA ALA A 548 32.91 9.99 -14.71
C ALA A 548 31.41 10.40 -14.56
N LEU A 549 30.78 10.04 -13.44
CA LEU A 549 29.44 10.47 -13.08
C LEU A 549 29.36 12.00 -12.95
N ALA A 550 30.37 12.63 -12.31
CA ALA A 550 30.41 14.08 -12.15
C ALA A 550 30.43 14.82 -13.49
N ASN A 551 31.07 14.26 -14.48
CA ASN A 551 31.39 14.91 -15.77
C ASN A 551 30.60 14.33 -16.98
N LYS A 552 29.63 13.45 -16.78
CA LYS A 552 28.87 12.72 -17.83
C LYS A 552 29.79 11.96 -18.81
N GLN A 553 30.92 11.45 -18.34
CA GLN A 553 31.85 10.73 -19.19
C GLN A 553 31.49 9.25 -19.31
N ARG A 554 31.44 8.73 -20.54
CA ARG A 554 31.28 7.29 -20.76
C ARG A 554 32.43 6.52 -20.13
N ARG A 555 32.12 5.48 -19.39
CA ARG A 555 33.11 4.62 -18.73
C ARG A 555 32.65 3.19 -18.59
N SER A 556 33.57 2.26 -18.82
CA SER A 556 33.37 0.84 -18.52
C SER A 556 34.35 0.38 -17.46
N ILE A 557 33.92 -0.51 -16.57
CA ILE A 557 34.75 -1.16 -15.56
C ILE A 557 34.38 -2.64 -15.44
N ASP A 558 35.32 -3.45 -14.96
CA ASP A 558 35.14 -4.85 -14.65
C ASP A 558 35.06 -5.03 -13.13
N VAL A 559 34.11 -5.86 -12.64
CA VAL A 559 33.84 -6.08 -11.21
C VAL A 559 33.55 -7.56 -10.96
N GLU A 560 34.17 -8.16 -10.01
CA GLU A 560 33.76 -9.47 -9.49
C GLU A 560 32.63 -9.30 -8.50
N VAL A 561 31.57 -10.12 -8.64
CA VAL A 561 30.41 -10.11 -7.74
C VAL A 561 30.17 -11.48 -7.13
N THR A 562 29.62 -11.48 -5.93
CA THR A 562 29.23 -12.69 -5.20
C THR A 562 27.76 -12.61 -4.82
N ASN A 563 27.16 -13.73 -4.47
CA ASN A 563 25.75 -13.81 -4.04
C ASN A 563 25.45 -13.03 -2.73
N THR A 564 26.47 -12.55 -2.04
CA THR A 564 26.33 -11.66 -0.86
C THR A 564 26.27 -10.18 -1.22
N ASP A 565 26.56 -9.82 -2.48
CA ASP A 565 26.48 -8.43 -2.96
C ASP A 565 25.02 -8.10 -3.33
N ARG A 566 24.19 -7.87 -2.31
CA ARG A 566 22.76 -7.57 -2.46
C ARG A 566 22.54 -6.18 -3.06
N SER A 567 21.49 -6.02 -3.88
CA SER A 567 21.05 -4.74 -4.49
C SER A 567 22.19 -4.03 -5.24
N PHE A 568 23.11 -4.79 -5.85
CA PHE A 568 24.27 -4.24 -6.58
C PHE A 568 23.80 -3.34 -7.73
N GLY A 569 24.38 -2.16 -7.85
CA GLY A 569 24.04 -1.15 -8.82
C GLY A 569 22.96 -0.17 -8.37
N THR A 570 22.23 -0.45 -7.29
CA THR A 570 21.07 0.37 -6.84
C THR A 570 21.53 1.72 -6.27
N ILE A 571 22.54 1.76 -5.43
CA ILE A 571 23.06 3.03 -4.87
C ILE A 571 23.64 3.88 -5.99
N PHE A 572 24.51 3.32 -6.84
CA PHE A 572 25.10 4.05 -7.96
C PHE A 572 24.01 4.56 -8.92
N GLY A 573 23.00 3.73 -9.21
CA GLY A 573 21.83 4.12 -10.00
C GLY A 573 21.03 5.26 -9.36
N SER A 574 20.88 5.27 -8.04
CA SER A 574 20.22 6.37 -7.32
C SER A 574 20.97 7.70 -7.45
N GLU A 575 22.31 7.67 -7.42
CA GLU A 575 23.14 8.87 -7.62
C GLU A 575 23.04 9.41 -9.08
N ILE A 576 22.95 8.50 -10.07
CA ILE A 576 22.63 8.88 -11.46
C ILE A 576 21.29 9.59 -11.51
N THR A 577 20.27 9.00 -10.92
CA THR A 577 18.89 9.54 -10.95
C THR A 577 18.80 10.90 -10.26
N LYS A 578 19.42 11.08 -9.11
CA LYS A 578 19.46 12.37 -8.38
C LYS A 578 20.08 13.47 -9.23
N LYS A 579 21.12 13.15 -9.98
CA LYS A 579 21.90 14.15 -10.73
C LYS A 579 21.33 14.42 -12.11
N TYR A 580 20.86 13.41 -12.82
CA TYR A 580 20.52 13.50 -14.22
C TYR A 580 19.09 13.06 -14.57
N GLY A 581 18.33 12.52 -13.63
CA GLY A 581 17.00 11.94 -13.91
C GLY A 581 17.10 10.85 -14.99
N THR A 582 16.41 11.04 -16.09
CA THR A 582 16.43 10.15 -17.28
C THR A 582 17.35 10.68 -18.40
N GLY A 583 18.17 11.69 -18.13
CA GLY A 583 18.89 12.49 -19.13
C GLY A 583 20.25 11.93 -19.58
N LEU A 584 20.58 10.66 -19.26
CA LEU A 584 21.78 10.01 -19.76
C LEU A 584 21.49 9.17 -21.00
N GLU A 585 22.50 9.08 -21.87
CA GLU A 585 22.50 8.14 -23.00
C GLU A 585 22.65 6.70 -22.51
N GLU A 586 22.08 5.73 -23.25
CA GLU A 586 22.31 4.31 -23.00
C GLU A 586 23.82 4.00 -23.03
N ASP A 587 24.27 3.06 -22.19
CA ASP A 587 25.68 2.68 -22.08
C ASP A 587 26.65 3.83 -21.71
N THR A 588 26.18 4.84 -20.98
CA THR A 588 27.08 5.85 -20.42
C THR A 588 28.02 5.21 -19.39
N PHE A 589 27.46 4.36 -18.53
CA PHE A 589 28.24 3.55 -17.58
C PHE A 589 27.94 2.07 -17.84
N VAL A 590 29.00 1.31 -18.11
CA VAL A 590 28.94 -0.13 -18.33
C VAL A 590 29.74 -0.83 -17.25
N VAL A 591 29.10 -1.66 -16.46
CA VAL A 591 29.75 -2.48 -15.43
C VAL A 591 29.68 -3.93 -15.88
N LYS A 592 30.83 -4.50 -16.20
CA LYS A 592 30.97 -5.92 -16.54
C LYS A 592 31.25 -6.70 -15.30
N CYS A 593 30.29 -7.55 -14.91
CA CYS A 593 30.35 -8.36 -13.70
C CYS A 593 30.70 -9.80 -14.05
N THR A 594 31.50 -10.42 -13.20
CA THR A 594 31.81 -11.86 -13.28
C THR A 594 31.51 -12.48 -11.93
N GLY A 595 30.76 -13.58 -11.90
CA GLY A 595 30.45 -14.32 -10.69
C GLY A 595 28.96 -14.56 -10.47
N ALA A 596 28.50 -14.50 -9.23
CA ALA A 596 27.11 -14.71 -8.85
C ALA A 596 26.49 -13.40 -8.33
N GLY A 597 25.49 -12.88 -9.01
CA GLY A 597 24.71 -11.71 -8.55
C GLY A 597 23.86 -12.08 -7.34
N GLY A 598 23.88 -11.21 -6.31
CA GLY A 598 23.06 -11.38 -5.10
C GLY A 598 21.59 -11.06 -5.32
N GLN A 599 20.81 -11.09 -4.24
CA GLN A 599 19.41 -10.65 -4.22
C GLN A 599 19.27 -9.23 -4.78
N SER A 600 18.25 -9.00 -5.64
CA SER A 600 17.94 -7.68 -6.21
C SER A 600 19.08 -7.06 -7.03
N PHE A 601 19.91 -7.89 -7.71
CA PHE A 601 20.94 -7.40 -8.61
C PHE A 601 20.32 -6.49 -9.69
N GLY A 602 20.82 -5.26 -9.84
CA GLY A 602 20.32 -4.28 -10.79
C GLY A 602 18.94 -3.68 -10.45
N ALA A 603 18.49 -3.77 -9.20
CA ALA A 603 17.21 -3.19 -8.79
C ALA A 603 17.18 -1.67 -9.00
N PHE A 604 16.09 -1.17 -9.59
CA PHE A 604 15.80 0.26 -9.82
C PHE A 604 16.82 1.01 -10.67
N ILE A 605 17.75 0.35 -11.35
CA ILE A 605 18.76 1.05 -12.12
C ILE A 605 18.14 1.91 -13.24
N PRO A 606 18.61 3.17 -13.38
CA PRO A 606 18.07 4.12 -14.33
C PRO A 606 18.75 4.02 -15.70
N LYS A 607 18.18 4.72 -16.67
CA LYS A 607 18.79 4.90 -18.00
C LYS A 607 20.23 5.45 -17.87
N GLY A 608 21.12 4.92 -18.68
CA GLY A 608 22.55 5.26 -18.69
C GLY A 608 23.44 4.25 -17.96
N LEU A 609 22.88 3.38 -17.11
CA LEU A 609 23.59 2.30 -16.45
C LEU A 609 23.28 0.95 -17.09
N THR A 610 24.34 0.24 -17.50
CA THR A 610 24.28 -1.13 -18.00
C THR A 610 25.07 -2.03 -17.07
N LEU A 611 24.44 -3.10 -16.60
CA LEU A 611 25.11 -4.19 -15.87
C LEU A 611 25.10 -5.43 -16.76
N GLU A 612 26.28 -5.93 -17.07
CA GLU A 612 26.51 -7.15 -17.84
C GLU A 612 27.07 -8.21 -16.87
N LEU A 613 26.38 -9.31 -16.67
CA LEU A 613 26.76 -10.37 -15.73
C LEU A 613 27.13 -11.65 -16.51
N VAL A 614 28.38 -12.05 -16.38
CA VAL A 614 28.85 -13.38 -16.80
C VAL A 614 28.79 -14.30 -15.59
N GLY A 615 27.67 -15.04 -15.49
CA GLY A 615 27.38 -15.86 -14.31
C GLY A 615 25.89 -16.09 -14.16
N ASP A 616 25.41 -16.11 -12.92
CA ASP A 616 24.02 -16.27 -12.53
C ASP A 616 23.60 -15.21 -11.50
N SER A 617 22.32 -15.13 -11.16
CA SER A 617 21.83 -14.19 -10.15
C SER A 617 20.70 -14.81 -9.32
N ASN A 618 20.62 -14.39 -8.07
CA ASN A 618 19.55 -14.74 -7.13
C ASN A 618 18.21 -14.08 -7.52
N ASP A 619 17.23 -14.16 -6.62
CA ASP A 619 15.88 -13.62 -6.82
C ASP A 619 15.86 -12.09 -6.97
N TYR A 620 14.76 -11.56 -7.50
CA TYR A 620 14.51 -10.13 -7.69
C TYR A 620 15.46 -9.43 -8.67
N PHE A 621 16.12 -10.16 -9.57
CA PHE A 621 16.97 -9.59 -10.63
C PHE A 621 16.21 -8.49 -11.38
N GLY A 622 16.77 -7.27 -11.43
CA GLY A 622 16.14 -6.15 -12.11
C GLY A 622 14.80 -5.66 -11.54
N LYS A 623 14.48 -5.95 -10.26
CA LYS A 623 13.27 -5.43 -9.60
C LYS A 623 13.16 -3.92 -9.82
N GLY A 624 12.00 -3.44 -10.31
CA GLY A 624 11.77 -2.02 -10.51
C GLY A 624 12.69 -1.35 -11.54
N LEU A 625 13.25 -2.10 -12.49
CA LEU A 625 14.13 -1.56 -13.54
C LEU A 625 13.55 -0.26 -14.10
N SER A 626 14.33 0.82 -14.07
CA SER A 626 13.86 2.19 -14.30
C SER A 626 14.58 2.86 -15.51
N GLY A 627 14.84 2.09 -16.56
CA GLY A 627 15.46 2.57 -17.80
C GLY A 627 16.86 2.02 -18.07
N GLY A 628 17.47 1.33 -17.12
CA GLY A 628 18.76 0.70 -17.30
C GLY A 628 18.74 -0.52 -18.21
N LYS A 629 19.92 -1.09 -18.46
CA LYS A 629 20.06 -2.30 -19.25
C LYS A 629 20.72 -3.40 -18.42
N LEU A 630 20.13 -4.59 -18.46
CA LEU A 630 20.62 -5.79 -17.78
C LEU A 630 20.93 -6.87 -18.83
N VAL A 631 22.09 -7.47 -18.72
CA VAL A 631 22.50 -8.58 -19.58
C VAL A 631 23.06 -9.69 -18.69
N VAL A 632 22.59 -10.92 -18.87
CA VAL A 632 23.12 -12.07 -18.13
C VAL A 632 23.26 -13.29 -19.04
N TYR A 633 24.39 -13.97 -18.96
CA TYR A 633 24.67 -15.19 -19.69
C TYR A 633 25.74 -16.03 -18.98
N ALA A 634 25.70 -17.33 -19.26
CA ALA A 634 26.61 -18.29 -18.65
C ALA A 634 28.06 -18.08 -19.12
N PRO A 635 29.07 -18.37 -18.27
CA PRO A 635 30.48 -18.36 -18.64
C PRO A 635 30.80 -19.25 -19.84
N ALA A 636 31.88 -18.95 -20.55
CA ALA A 636 32.35 -19.79 -21.65
C ALA A 636 32.80 -21.18 -21.15
N GLY A 637 32.49 -22.23 -21.92
CA GLY A 637 32.95 -23.59 -21.62
C GLY A 637 32.09 -24.40 -20.65
N VAL A 638 30.87 -23.88 -20.26
CA VAL A 638 29.90 -24.69 -19.52
C VAL A 638 29.46 -25.89 -20.34
N LYS A 639 29.17 -27.02 -19.66
CA LYS A 639 28.84 -28.30 -20.33
C LYS A 639 27.33 -28.58 -20.38
N TYR A 640 26.51 -27.80 -19.69
CA TYR A 640 25.06 -27.89 -19.70
C TYR A 640 24.47 -27.07 -20.85
N LYS A 641 23.26 -27.41 -21.26
CA LYS A 641 22.51 -26.61 -22.20
C LYS A 641 21.99 -25.33 -21.54
N LYS A 642 22.38 -24.19 -22.05
CA LYS A 642 22.12 -22.88 -21.44
C LYS A 642 20.63 -22.54 -21.41
N ASP A 643 19.91 -22.86 -22.49
CA ASP A 643 18.48 -22.61 -22.67
C ASP A 643 17.54 -23.54 -21.85
N GLU A 644 18.11 -24.57 -21.21
CA GLU A 644 17.38 -25.50 -20.34
C GLU A 644 17.67 -25.28 -18.84
N ASN A 645 18.59 -24.36 -18.48
CA ASN A 645 19.03 -24.15 -17.12
C ASN A 645 18.62 -22.77 -16.59
N ILE A 646 18.22 -22.72 -15.31
CA ILE A 646 17.90 -21.49 -14.62
C ILE A 646 19.17 -20.67 -14.41
N ILE A 647 19.19 -19.42 -14.87
CA ILE A 647 20.30 -18.48 -14.73
C ILE A 647 19.96 -17.31 -13.80
N ILE A 648 18.69 -16.97 -13.66
CA ILE A 648 18.22 -15.98 -12.69
C ILE A 648 17.08 -16.55 -11.86
N GLY A 649 17.01 -16.15 -10.60
CA GLY A 649 16.02 -16.62 -9.64
C GLY A 649 14.60 -16.15 -9.92
N ASN A 650 13.75 -16.25 -8.89
CA ASN A 650 12.34 -15.90 -8.95
C ASN A 650 12.12 -14.37 -8.95
N VAL A 651 10.93 -13.95 -9.38
CA VAL A 651 10.44 -12.56 -9.26
C VAL A 651 11.32 -11.55 -10.02
N ALA A 652 12.03 -12.01 -11.05
CA ALA A 652 12.88 -11.13 -11.86
C ALA A 652 12.04 -10.11 -12.63
N LEU A 653 12.54 -8.86 -12.76
CA LEU A 653 11.90 -7.71 -13.40
C LEU A 653 10.52 -7.35 -12.79
N TYR A 654 10.28 -7.69 -11.55
CA TYR A 654 9.05 -7.33 -10.85
C TYR A 654 8.87 -5.80 -10.80
N GLY A 655 7.73 -5.32 -11.30
CA GLY A 655 7.43 -3.90 -11.29
C GLY A 655 8.35 -3.04 -12.16
N ALA A 656 9.07 -3.63 -13.12
CA ALA A 656 9.90 -2.89 -14.07
C ALA A 656 9.09 -1.86 -14.83
N THR A 657 9.59 -0.62 -14.95
CA THR A 657 8.87 0.51 -15.53
C THR A 657 9.40 0.92 -16.90
N SER A 658 10.65 0.64 -17.16
CA SER A 658 11.33 0.90 -18.44
C SER A 658 12.71 0.25 -18.46
N GLY A 659 13.37 0.24 -19.60
CA GLY A 659 14.69 -0.34 -19.79
C GLY A 659 14.67 -1.65 -20.55
N LYS A 660 15.81 -2.35 -20.56
CA LYS A 660 16.01 -3.58 -21.34
C LYS A 660 16.64 -4.68 -20.50
N ALA A 661 16.24 -5.91 -20.71
CA ALA A 661 16.86 -7.08 -20.08
C ALA A 661 17.04 -8.23 -21.08
N PHE A 662 18.24 -8.79 -21.15
CA PHE A 662 18.61 -9.89 -22.06
C PHE A 662 19.16 -11.05 -21.23
N ILE A 663 18.41 -12.15 -21.17
CA ILE A 663 18.68 -13.28 -20.29
C ILE A 663 18.89 -14.54 -21.14
N SER A 664 20.15 -14.98 -21.30
CA SER A 664 20.48 -16.22 -22.01
C SER A 664 20.45 -17.39 -21.03
N GLY A 665 19.30 -17.96 -20.89
CA GLY A 665 18.94 -19.03 -19.99
C GLY A 665 17.50 -18.87 -19.48
N VAL A 666 17.10 -19.71 -18.52
CA VAL A 666 15.76 -19.76 -17.96
C VAL A 666 15.67 -18.85 -16.73
N ALA A 667 14.58 -18.10 -16.61
CA ALA A 667 14.23 -17.39 -15.39
C ALA A 667 13.33 -18.27 -14.49
N GLY A 668 13.41 -18.04 -13.19
CA GLY A 668 12.54 -18.67 -12.20
C GLY A 668 11.07 -18.27 -12.36
N GLU A 669 10.29 -18.48 -11.32
CA GLU A 669 8.86 -18.16 -11.29
C GLU A 669 8.62 -16.64 -11.22
N ARG A 670 7.42 -16.19 -11.63
CA ARG A 670 6.95 -14.80 -11.54
C ARG A 670 7.81 -13.78 -12.31
N PHE A 671 8.34 -14.19 -13.45
CA PHE A 671 9.09 -13.32 -14.35
C PHE A 671 8.22 -12.19 -14.90
N CYS A 672 8.70 -10.95 -14.89
CA CYS A 672 8.01 -9.76 -15.42
C CYS A 672 6.63 -9.47 -14.80
N VAL A 673 6.35 -9.95 -13.59
CA VAL A 673 5.11 -9.58 -12.89
C VAL A 673 5.05 -8.07 -12.70
N ARG A 674 3.92 -7.47 -13.06
CA ARG A 674 3.73 -6.00 -12.98
C ARG A 674 4.68 -5.18 -13.87
N ASN A 675 5.31 -5.78 -14.87
CA ASN A 675 6.03 -4.99 -15.87
C ASN A 675 5.09 -3.98 -16.52
N SER A 676 5.51 -2.72 -16.59
CA SER A 676 4.72 -1.62 -17.12
C SER A 676 5.38 -0.91 -18.32
N GLY A 677 6.62 -1.29 -18.70
CA GLY A 677 7.27 -0.62 -19.83
C GLY A 677 8.66 -1.15 -20.19
N ALA A 678 9.22 -2.10 -19.45
CA ALA A 678 10.50 -2.69 -19.82
C ALA A 678 10.36 -3.71 -20.95
N SER A 679 11.42 -3.84 -21.77
CA SER A 679 11.56 -4.84 -22.81
C SER A 679 12.50 -5.94 -22.34
N ALA A 680 12.08 -7.21 -22.44
CA ALA A 680 12.87 -8.35 -21.98
C ALA A 680 12.88 -9.48 -23.00
N VAL A 681 14.01 -10.17 -23.15
CA VAL A 681 14.15 -11.43 -23.89
C VAL A 681 14.76 -12.47 -22.96
N VAL A 682 14.10 -13.63 -22.87
CA VAL A 682 14.50 -14.74 -22.00
C VAL A 682 14.29 -16.07 -22.71
N GLU A 683 15.09 -17.10 -22.37
CA GLU A 683 15.05 -18.40 -23.08
C GLU A 683 14.08 -19.40 -22.45
N GLY A 684 13.41 -19.05 -21.34
CA GLY A 684 12.36 -19.81 -20.69
C GLY A 684 11.94 -19.15 -19.39
N VAL A 685 10.74 -19.46 -18.90
CA VAL A 685 10.23 -18.92 -17.63
C VAL A 685 9.45 -19.97 -16.83
N GLY A 686 9.47 -19.85 -15.51
CA GLY A 686 8.65 -20.67 -14.60
C GLY A 686 7.18 -20.24 -14.59
N ASP A 687 6.46 -20.67 -13.55
CA ASP A 687 5.03 -20.36 -13.34
C ASP A 687 4.80 -18.85 -13.14
N HIS A 688 3.60 -18.40 -13.49
CA HIS A 688 3.14 -17.02 -13.25
C HIS A 688 3.90 -15.93 -14.01
N GLY A 689 4.54 -16.24 -15.13
CA GLY A 689 5.20 -15.24 -15.98
C GLY A 689 4.23 -14.20 -16.50
N CYS A 690 4.63 -12.91 -16.54
CA CYS A 690 3.85 -11.76 -17.05
C CYS A 690 2.52 -11.51 -16.31
N GLU A 691 2.32 -12.03 -15.08
CA GLU A 691 1.11 -11.73 -14.30
C GLU A 691 0.95 -10.23 -14.06
N TYR A 692 -0.28 -9.73 -14.22
CA TYR A 692 -0.64 -8.32 -14.00
C TYR A 692 0.24 -7.32 -14.80
N MET A 693 0.87 -7.74 -15.86
CA MET A 693 1.63 -6.85 -16.74
C MET A 693 0.71 -5.78 -17.32
N THR A 694 1.16 -4.52 -17.31
CA THR A 694 0.38 -3.35 -17.77
C THR A 694 1.00 -2.65 -18.96
N GLY A 695 2.21 -3.03 -19.37
CA GLY A 695 2.93 -2.44 -20.50
C GLY A 695 4.23 -3.19 -20.78
N GLY A 696 5.02 -2.69 -21.74
CA GLY A 696 6.29 -3.28 -22.12
C GLY A 696 6.19 -4.42 -23.14
N ARG A 697 7.33 -5.07 -23.39
CA ARG A 697 7.48 -6.16 -24.36
C ARG A 697 8.28 -7.30 -23.72
N VAL A 698 7.77 -8.51 -23.87
CA VAL A 698 8.45 -9.70 -23.37
C VAL A 698 8.54 -10.73 -24.49
N VAL A 699 9.74 -11.28 -24.74
CA VAL A 699 9.96 -12.38 -25.68
C VAL A 699 10.47 -13.59 -24.89
N VAL A 700 9.75 -14.71 -25.00
CA VAL A 700 10.13 -15.98 -24.39
C VAL A 700 10.48 -16.95 -25.52
N LEU A 701 11.76 -17.33 -25.60
CA LEU A 701 12.31 -18.18 -26.67
C LEU A 701 12.19 -19.69 -26.37
N GLY A 702 11.49 -20.05 -25.27
CA GLY A 702 11.31 -21.40 -24.79
C GLY A 702 10.03 -21.58 -24.03
N LYS A 703 10.01 -22.55 -23.10
CA LYS A 703 8.79 -22.95 -22.38
C LYS A 703 8.38 -21.91 -21.31
N THR A 704 7.08 -21.82 -21.10
CA THR A 704 6.48 -21.11 -19.97
C THR A 704 5.93 -22.09 -18.95
N GLY A 705 5.82 -21.66 -17.69
CA GLY A 705 5.07 -22.38 -16.67
C GLY A 705 3.56 -22.09 -16.73
N LYS A 706 2.82 -22.51 -15.66
CA LYS A 706 1.36 -22.33 -15.52
C LYS A 706 1.00 -20.86 -15.26
N ASN A 707 -0.28 -20.54 -15.46
CA ASN A 707 -0.87 -19.22 -15.20
C ASN A 707 -0.14 -18.05 -15.92
N PHE A 708 0.48 -18.34 -17.05
CA PHE A 708 1.15 -17.29 -17.82
C PHE A 708 0.17 -16.19 -18.20
N ALA A 709 0.60 -14.93 -18.04
CA ALA A 709 -0.15 -13.71 -18.32
C ALA A 709 -1.48 -13.54 -17.54
N ALA A 710 -1.63 -14.18 -16.38
CA ALA A 710 -2.82 -14.00 -15.54
C ALA A 710 -2.99 -12.53 -15.13
N GLY A 711 -4.19 -11.98 -15.31
CA GLY A 711 -4.48 -10.58 -14.96
C GLY A 711 -3.74 -9.52 -15.79
N MET A 712 -3.08 -9.89 -16.89
CA MET A 712 -2.41 -8.97 -17.79
C MET A 712 -3.44 -8.01 -18.41
N SER A 713 -3.19 -6.70 -18.33
CA SER A 713 -4.08 -5.64 -18.80
C SER A 713 -3.46 -4.71 -19.84
N GLY A 714 -2.17 -4.87 -20.12
CA GLY A 714 -1.43 -4.10 -21.13
C GLY A 714 -0.10 -4.76 -21.46
N GLY A 715 0.59 -4.26 -22.51
CA GLY A 715 1.81 -4.84 -23.02
C GLY A 715 1.58 -6.00 -24.00
N ILE A 716 2.67 -6.56 -24.50
CA ILE A 716 2.67 -7.71 -25.44
C ILE A 716 3.72 -8.72 -24.99
N ALA A 717 3.36 -10.00 -25.02
CA ALA A 717 4.31 -11.09 -24.86
C ALA A 717 4.35 -11.95 -26.12
N TYR A 718 5.55 -12.17 -26.66
CA TYR A 718 5.79 -13.10 -27.76
C TYR A 718 6.37 -14.40 -27.19
N VAL A 719 5.71 -15.51 -27.37
CA VAL A 719 6.11 -16.80 -26.80
C VAL A 719 6.33 -17.81 -27.90
N LEU A 720 7.50 -18.45 -27.90
CA LEU A 720 7.77 -19.56 -28.80
C LEU A 720 7.05 -20.82 -28.29
N ASP A 721 6.04 -21.28 -29.03
CA ASP A 721 5.19 -22.43 -28.68
C ASP A 721 5.46 -23.59 -29.62
N GLU A 722 6.62 -24.26 -29.44
CA GLU A 722 7.07 -25.35 -30.30
C GLU A 722 6.15 -26.58 -30.20
N ASP A 723 5.58 -26.82 -29.03
CA ASP A 723 4.71 -28.00 -28.76
C ASP A 723 3.22 -27.67 -29.02
N ASN A 724 2.88 -26.43 -29.40
CA ASN A 724 1.52 -25.93 -29.60
C ASN A 724 0.58 -26.21 -28.40
N ASP A 725 1.10 -26.00 -27.17
CA ASP A 725 0.41 -26.28 -25.90
C ASP A 725 0.33 -25.08 -24.95
N LEU A 726 0.80 -23.90 -25.37
CA LEU A 726 0.74 -22.65 -24.58
C LEU A 726 -0.68 -22.36 -24.07
N TYR A 727 -1.71 -22.69 -24.86
CA TYR A 727 -3.10 -22.47 -24.49
C TYR A 727 -3.54 -23.21 -23.22
N THR A 728 -2.81 -24.27 -22.81
CA THR A 728 -3.08 -25.01 -21.56
C THR A 728 -2.44 -24.33 -20.34
N ARG A 729 -1.43 -23.51 -20.55
CA ARG A 729 -0.67 -22.83 -19.51
C ARG A 729 -1.07 -21.36 -19.31
N MET A 730 -1.76 -20.79 -20.30
CA MET A 730 -2.19 -19.39 -20.28
C MET A 730 -3.50 -19.21 -19.52
N ASN A 731 -3.64 -18.13 -18.77
CA ASN A 731 -4.90 -17.74 -18.15
C ASN A 731 -5.78 -16.97 -19.15
N LYS A 732 -6.86 -17.61 -19.60
CA LYS A 732 -7.71 -17.12 -20.70
C LYS A 732 -8.78 -16.08 -20.31
N GLU A 733 -8.92 -15.75 -19.04
CA GLU A 733 -9.97 -14.82 -18.58
C GLU A 733 -9.75 -13.40 -19.10
N MET A 734 -8.49 -12.95 -19.15
CA MET A 734 -8.13 -11.58 -19.49
C MET A 734 -7.21 -11.46 -20.70
N VAL A 735 -6.71 -12.56 -21.23
CA VAL A 735 -5.79 -12.57 -22.38
C VAL A 735 -6.17 -13.59 -23.44
N PHE A 736 -5.75 -13.34 -24.66
CA PHE A 736 -5.81 -14.30 -25.77
C PHE A 736 -4.48 -14.34 -26.52
N SER A 737 -4.28 -15.37 -27.30
CA SER A 737 -3.11 -15.51 -28.17
C SER A 737 -3.50 -15.51 -29.65
N GLU A 738 -2.68 -14.88 -30.46
CA GLU A 738 -2.82 -14.83 -31.90
C GLU A 738 -1.47 -15.15 -32.59
N GLU A 739 -1.49 -15.37 -33.87
CA GLU A 739 -0.28 -15.54 -34.68
C GLU A 739 0.42 -14.22 -34.89
N VAL A 740 1.75 -14.24 -34.97
CA VAL A 740 2.56 -13.05 -35.26
C VAL A 740 2.55 -12.82 -36.78
N SER A 741 1.50 -12.19 -37.30
CA SER A 741 1.28 -11.97 -38.75
C SER A 741 1.48 -10.50 -39.19
N ASN A 742 1.32 -9.55 -38.26
CA ASN A 742 1.51 -8.14 -38.57
C ASN A 742 3.00 -7.85 -38.83
N LYS A 743 3.30 -7.17 -39.92
CA LYS A 743 4.70 -6.85 -40.30
C LYS A 743 5.48 -6.10 -39.22
N TYR A 744 4.82 -5.23 -38.45
CA TYR A 744 5.47 -4.46 -37.40
C TYR A 744 5.81 -5.34 -36.20
N ASP A 745 4.89 -6.26 -35.81
CA ASP A 745 5.15 -7.25 -34.78
C ASP A 745 6.27 -8.21 -35.16
N VAL A 746 6.30 -8.65 -36.42
CA VAL A 746 7.39 -9.50 -36.96
C VAL A 746 8.73 -8.79 -36.93
N MET A 747 8.78 -7.50 -37.30
CA MET A 747 10.01 -6.69 -37.21
C MET A 747 10.44 -6.50 -35.75
N GLU A 748 9.52 -6.11 -34.86
CA GLU A 748 9.79 -5.92 -33.40
C GLU A 748 10.35 -7.20 -32.80
N LEU A 749 9.68 -8.33 -33.00
CA LEU A 749 10.14 -9.64 -32.53
C LEU A 749 11.56 -9.96 -33.03
N LYS A 750 11.77 -9.83 -34.32
CA LYS A 750 13.08 -10.13 -34.96
C LYS A 750 14.19 -9.23 -34.42
N ASP A 751 13.91 -7.93 -34.25
CA ASP A 751 14.91 -6.97 -33.78
C ASP A 751 15.23 -7.20 -32.27
N MET A 752 14.25 -7.54 -31.45
CA MET A 752 14.50 -7.93 -30.05
C MET A 752 15.37 -9.19 -29.95
N ILE A 753 15.13 -10.20 -30.78
CA ILE A 753 15.98 -11.41 -30.81
C ILE A 753 17.40 -11.07 -31.30
N LYS A 754 17.57 -10.19 -32.31
CA LYS A 754 18.89 -9.73 -32.76
C LYS A 754 19.65 -9.03 -31.62
N GLU A 755 19.00 -8.11 -30.89
CA GLU A 755 19.63 -7.46 -29.74
C GLU A 755 20.05 -8.48 -28.69
N HIS A 756 19.19 -9.45 -28.38
CA HIS A 756 19.50 -10.53 -27.44
C HIS A 756 20.75 -11.30 -27.86
N VAL A 757 20.82 -11.72 -29.11
CA VAL A 757 22.01 -12.43 -29.65
C VAL A 757 23.27 -11.54 -29.60
N ALA A 758 23.13 -10.27 -29.93
CA ALA A 758 24.26 -9.33 -29.94
C ALA A 758 24.88 -9.14 -28.54
N PHE A 759 24.02 -9.08 -27.49
CA PHE A 759 24.50 -8.87 -26.12
C PHE A 759 24.90 -10.17 -25.42
N THR A 760 24.25 -11.29 -25.68
CA THR A 760 24.45 -12.53 -24.91
C THR A 760 25.17 -13.63 -25.67
N ASN A 761 25.32 -13.48 -26.97
CA ASN A 761 25.80 -14.54 -27.87
C ASN A 761 24.95 -15.84 -27.79
N SER A 762 23.65 -15.71 -27.55
CA SER A 762 22.70 -16.82 -27.38
C SER A 762 22.71 -17.78 -28.57
N GLU A 763 22.92 -19.06 -28.31
CA GLU A 763 22.86 -20.13 -29.34
C GLU A 763 21.44 -20.36 -29.81
N LYS A 764 20.44 -20.38 -28.88
CA LYS A 764 19.02 -20.50 -29.18
C LYS A 764 18.52 -19.30 -30.02
N GLY A 765 18.92 -18.09 -29.65
CA GLY A 765 18.58 -16.89 -30.41
C GLY A 765 19.14 -16.90 -31.83
N LYS A 766 20.39 -17.36 -32.04
CA LYS A 766 21.00 -17.52 -33.35
C LYS A 766 20.26 -18.55 -34.21
N GLU A 767 19.97 -19.74 -33.65
CA GLU A 767 19.22 -20.80 -34.31
C GLU A 767 17.89 -20.28 -34.82
N ILE A 768 17.15 -19.52 -34.00
CA ILE A 768 15.86 -18.92 -34.36
C ILE A 768 16.03 -17.89 -35.49
N LEU A 769 17.06 -17.05 -35.44
CA LEU A 769 17.30 -16.02 -36.46
C LEU A 769 17.72 -16.63 -37.79
N ASP A 770 18.58 -17.65 -37.79
CA ASP A 770 19.04 -18.35 -38.99
C ASP A 770 17.90 -19.08 -39.70
N ASN A 771 16.92 -19.58 -38.96
CA ASN A 771 15.75 -20.31 -39.44
C ASN A 771 14.44 -19.53 -39.19
N PHE A 772 14.46 -18.22 -39.20
CA PHE A 772 13.36 -17.37 -38.76
C PHE A 772 12.02 -17.64 -39.44
N SER A 773 12.03 -17.98 -40.72
CA SER A 773 10.82 -18.35 -41.45
C SER A 773 10.15 -19.62 -40.97
N GLU A 774 10.92 -20.57 -40.42
CA GLU A 774 10.40 -21.82 -39.86
C GLU A 774 9.90 -21.65 -38.42
N TYR A 775 10.52 -20.74 -37.65
CA TYR A 775 10.15 -20.45 -36.26
C TYR A 775 8.99 -19.46 -36.14
N LEU A 776 8.86 -18.50 -37.06
CA LEU A 776 7.84 -17.44 -37.00
C LEU A 776 6.40 -17.98 -36.82
N PRO A 777 5.95 -19.04 -37.51
CA PRO A 777 4.59 -19.59 -37.29
C PRO A 777 4.37 -20.23 -35.93
N LYS A 778 5.45 -20.59 -35.23
CA LYS A 778 5.41 -21.15 -33.88
C LYS A 778 5.33 -20.09 -32.80
N PHE A 779 5.63 -18.83 -33.09
CA PHE A 779 5.46 -17.74 -32.14
C PHE A 779 3.98 -17.37 -31.99
N LYS A 780 3.57 -17.24 -30.73
CA LYS A 780 2.26 -16.70 -30.34
C LYS A 780 2.43 -15.33 -29.71
N LYS A 781 1.59 -14.40 -30.13
CA LYS A 781 1.48 -13.08 -29.54
C LYS A 781 0.37 -13.10 -28.51
N VAL A 782 0.72 -12.92 -27.22
CA VAL A 782 -0.22 -12.89 -26.10
C VAL A 782 -0.54 -11.42 -25.79
N ILE A 783 -1.82 -11.07 -25.85
CA ILE A 783 -2.31 -9.71 -25.63
C ILE A 783 -3.55 -9.69 -24.75
N PRO A 784 -3.78 -8.61 -23.97
CA PRO A 784 -4.94 -8.49 -23.12
C PRO A 784 -6.24 -8.24 -23.92
N VAL A 785 -7.35 -8.82 -23.46
CA VAL A 785 -8.70 -8.63 -24.03
C VAL A 785 -9.08 -7.14 -24.04
N SER A 786 -8.60 -6.35 -23.09
CA SER A 786 -8.83 -4.90 -23.04
C SER A 786 -8.38 -4.14 -24.31
N TYR A 787 -7.39 -4.65 -25.06
CA TYR A 787 -6.95 -4.03 -26.32
C TYR A 787 -8.00 -4.13 -27.43
N THR A 788 -8.83 -5.17 -27.45
CA THR A 788 -9.90 -5.31 -28.44
C THR A 788 -11.01 -4.30 -28.24
N HIS A 789 -11.25 -3.86 -27.01
CA HIS A 789 -12.26 -2.84 -26.68
C HIS A 789 -11.76 -1.41 -26.92
N LEU A 790 -10.45 -1.18 -26.84
CA LEU A 790 -9.85 0.15 -27.04
C LEU A 790 -9.54 0.45 -28.51
N THR A 791 -9.42 -0.58 -29.34
CA THR A 791 -9.09 -0.44 -30.79
C THR A 791 -10.29 -0.41 -31.73
N LEU A 792 -11.52 -0.56 -31.20
CA LEU A 792 -12.70 -0.28 -32.00
C LEU A 792 -12.78 1.24 -32.24
N PRO A 793 -12.66 1.72 -33.51
CA PRO A 793 -12.83 3.13 -33.76
C PRO A 793 -14.26 3.50 -33.37
N THR A 794 -14.41 4.38 -32.35
CA THR A 794 -15.62 5.15 -32.23
C THR A 794 -15.72 6.03 -33.47
N THR A 795 -16.38 5.53 -34.51
CA THR A 795 -16.87 6.40 -35.59
C THR A 795 -17.78 7.43 -34.90
N PRO A 796 -17.47 8.73 -34.99
CA PRO A 796 -18.43 9.72 -34.54
C PRO A 796 -19.67 9.55 -35.39
N TYR A 797 -20.77 9.22 -34.78
CA TYR A 797 -22.06 9.40 -35.44
C TYR A 797 -22.21 10.88 -35.72
N VAL A 798 -22.31 11.20 -36.99
CA VAL A 798 -22.73 12.50 -37.52
C VAL A 798 -24.15 12.77 -37.12
#